data_4716b6c18d3dfcddb5295fe969f86ef1
#
_entry.id   4716b6c18d3dfcddb5295fe969f86ef1
#
_cell.length_a   1.000
_cell.length_b   1.000
_cell.length_c   1.000
_cell.angle_alpha   90.00
_cell.angle_beta   90.00
_cell.angle_gamma   90.00
#
_symmetry.space_group_name_H-M   'P 1'
#
loop_
_entity.id
_entity.type
_entity.pdbx_description
1 polymer ?
#
loop_
_entity_poly.entity_id
_entity_poly.type
_entity_poly.pdbx_seq_one_letter_code
_entity_poly.pdbx_strand_id
1 'polypeptide(L)'
;MKFLAQLQNPPREFTAIPFWFLNGELTAEELRRQLADFAAHGIYGVVLHPRMGLSPDITYLGERYFAHIRTAVEAAAALDMKIVLYDEGMYPSGSACGLVVKDHPELASEGITLTQTVLPEDELLAQAESGTLVVRKSGGTMRGLHWGEDDGEKNAPKTADILNPAAVSRFIELTHEAYYRELKEYFGAAIIGFFTDEPSILGRNVSGMFPWTHGFAEIFRRAGGNAANLTALFGGRENDDTRLYHKLLLQREGEVYYSTLSRWCEAHGIGLMGHPHQSDDIEVEKYFAVPGQDLVLRWLAPEKDGLAGIDSTMAKCSADAARLMHRRRNANECFGACNKDDNPWQLSGGDIKWYTDWLAVRGVNLFIPHAFYYSIRGKRKDERPPDVGPHSIWWAHYEAWSTYWRRLSWLMTDIDLHAEAAVLCRNRDLCPDTVRPLFERQIGFQYIPESYFPACTVEDGALCLHGHRYTAVLGDKALFPDAAHPEVSALEPDCRCDPPQPMLRCASFNKEGRTCWLLVNEGNTPIRTRLTLPVDTPLCRYELWSGQPCACPAERTAKGACLPLELPARGSLLLFTCTAQESEALPLPPTYLSLAAPDFALADEDAAHLTKTYRATLQITATELQTATPLLTLRGQEMAELTVNGQPAGVSFWSPHKFPLAGLLTPGENTLTLT
;
A
#
# COMPACT_ATOMS: atom_id res chain seq x y z
N MET A 1 -11.39 2.28 -28.21
CA MET A 1 -12.44 3.07 -27.49
C MET A 1 -12.83 2.43 -26.15
N LYS A 2 -13.01 1.10 -26.02
CA LYS A 2 -13.36 0.45 -24.73
C LYS A 2 -12.32 0.69 -23.64
N PHE A 3 -11.02 0.52 -23.94
CA PHE A 3 -9.91 0.77 -23.02
C PHE A 3 -9.96 2.18 -22.40
N LEU A 4 -10.07 3.23 -23.25
CA LEU A 4 -10.13 4.61 -22.78
C LEU A 4 -11.38 4.90 -21.91
N ALA A 5 -12.53 4.34 -22.29
CA ALA A 5 -13.76 4.52 -21.53
C ALA A 5 -13.64 3.89 -20.13
N GLN A 6 -13.04 2.70 -20.04
CA GLN A 6 -12.80 2.04 -18.76
C GLN A 6 -11.72 2.75 -17.93
N LEU A 7 -10.67 3.26 -18.56
CA LEU A 7 -9.64 4.04 -17.87
C LEU A 7 -10.18 5.37 -17.34
N GLN A 8 -11.07 6.04 -18.09
CA GLN A 8 -11.70 7.29 -17.67
C GLN A 8 -12.67 7.08 -16.50
N ASN A 9 -13.47 6.02 -16.58
CA ASN A 9 -14.46 5.68 -15.55
C ASN A 9 -14.41 4.19 -15.20
N PRO A 10 -13.44 3.77 -14.38
CA PRO A 10 -13.28 2.37 -13.99
C PRO A 10 -14.46 1.84 -13.17
N PRO A 11 -14.77 0.54 -13.26
CA PRO A 11 -15.78 -0.11 -12.43
C PRO A 11 -15.55 0.11 -10.91
N ARG A 12 -16.64 0.04 -10.13
CA ARG A 12 -16.62 0.23 -8.67
C ARG A 12 -15.72 -0.78 -7.93
N GLU A 13 -15.51 -1.97 -8.48
CA GLU A 13 -14.63 -2.99 -7.89
C GLU A 13 -13.18 -2.54 -7.71
N PHE A 14 -12.75 -1.49 -8.44
CA PHE A 14 -11.40 -0.92 -8.33
C PHE A 14 -11.30 0.19 -7.28
N THR A 15 -12.31 0.35 -6.44
CA THR A 15 -12.31 1.31 -5.33
C THR A 15 -11.15 1.10 -4.36
N ALA A 16 -10.68 2.17 -3.73
CA ALA A 16 -9.92 2.04 -2.49
C ALA A 16 -10.81 1.46 -1.38
N ILE A 17 -10.22 0.74 -0.43
CA ILE A 17 -10.91 0.11 0.70
C ILE A 17 -10.30 0.63 2.01
N PRO A 18 -10.61 1.87 2.44
CA PRO A 18 -10.02 2.46 3.64
C PRO A 18 -10.36 1.65 4.90
N PHE A 19 -9.47 1.68 5.88
CA PHE A 19 -9.85 1.35 7.24
C PHE A 19 -10.92 2.33 7.70
N TRP A 20 -12.02 1.81 8.19
CA TRP A 20 -13.03 2.60 8.88
C TRP A 20 -12.94 2.31 10.38
N PHE A 21 -12.30 3.22 11.10
CA PHE A 21 -12.05 3.11 12.53
C PHE A 21 -13.34 3.30 13.33
N LEU A 22 -13.85 2.20 13.85
CA LEU A 22 -15.02 2.18 14.74
C LEU A 22 -14.59 2.57 16.16
N ASN A 23 -14.31 3.84 16.36
CA ASN A 23 -13.66 4.40 17.55
C ASN A 23 -14.56 5.32 18.38
N GLY A 24 -15.86 5.11 18.41
CA GLY A 24 -16.80 6.02 19.06
C GLY A 24 -17.95 5.34 19.79
N GLU A 25 -18.92 6.16 20.17
CA GLU A 25 -20.25 5.71 20.59
C GLU A 25 -21.05 5.37 19.33
N LEU A 26 -20.99 4.10 18.93
CA LEU A 26 -21.62 3.68 17.68
C LEU A 26 -23.13 3.77 17.78
N THR A 27 -23.74 4.32 16.73
CA THR A 27 -25.20 4.33 16.55
C THR A 27 -25.57 3.82 15.15
N ALA A 28 -26.70 3.15 15.04
CA ALA A 28 -27.17 2.63 13.76
C ALA A 28 -27.41 3.74 12.72
N GLU A 29 -27.87 4.90 13.16
CA GLU A 29 -28.10 6.07 12.29
C GLU A 29 -26.77 6.59 11.71
N GLU A 30 -25.77 6.82 12.57
CA GLU A 30 -24.50 7.37 12.14
C GLU A 30 -23.70 6.40 11.28
N LEU A 31 -23.73 5.09 11.57
CA LEU A 31 -23.13 4.06 10.72
C LEU A 31 -23.69 4.11 9.29
N ARG A 32 -25.04 4.17 9.15
CA ARG A 32 -25.70 4.28 7.85
C ARG A 32 -25.37 5.60 7.14
N ARG A 33 -25.36 6.71 7.90
CA ARG A 33 -25.03 8.03 7.35
C ARG A 33 -23.61 8.06 6.79
N GLN A 34 -22.62 7.56 7.54
CA GLN A 34 -21.22 7.57 7.09
C GLN A 34 -21.02 6.69 5.86
N LEU A 35 -21.59 5.48 5.80
CA LEU A 35 -21.51 4.63 4.61
C LEU A 35 -22.15 5.25 3.37
N ALA A 36 -23.31 5.92 3.54
CA ALA A 36 -23.93 6.65 2.43
C ALA A 36 -23.07 7.84 1.96
N ASP A 37 -22.43 8.53 2.89
CA ASP A 37 -21.49 9.62 2.61
C ASP A 37 -20.25 9.10 1.85
N PHE A 38 -19.65 7.98 2.28
CA PHE A 38 -18.53 7.35 1.57
C PHE A 38 -18.90 6.98 0.13
N ALA A 39 -20.06 6.34 -0.06
CA ALA A 39 -20.53 5.97 -1.40
C ALA A 39 -20.76 7.20 -2.29
N ALA A 40 -21.28 8.32 -1.73
CA ALA A 40 -21.47 9.58 -2.44
C ALA A 40 -20.13 10.20 -2.88
N HIS A 41 -19.04 9.93 -2.17
CA HIS A 41 -17.69 10.36 -2.48
C HIS A 41 -16.85 9.33 -3.26
N GLY A 42 -17.49 8.29 -3.82
CA GLY A 42 -16.86 7.32 -4.73
C GLY A 42 -16.07 6.20 -4.04
N ILE A 43 -16.27 5.98 -2.74
CA ILE A 43 -15.71 4.87 -1.98
C ILE A 43 -16.76 3.77 -1.85
N TYR A 44 -16.48 2.60 -2.41
CA TYR A 44 -17.41 1.47 -2.51
C TYR A 44 -16.94 0.24 -1.73
N GLY A 45 -16.04 0.42 -0.77
CA GLY A 45 -15.59 -0.63 0.13
C GLY A 45 -14.91 -0.04 1.36
N VAL A 46 -14.96 -0.76 2.49
CA VAL A 46 -14.27 -0.39 3.73
C VAL A 46 -13.80 -1.63 4.49
N VAL A 47 -12.73 -1.49 5.27
CA VAL A 47 -12.36 -2.45 6.31
C VAL A 47 -13.05 -2.02 7.61
N LEU A 48 -13.91 -2.86 8.18
CA LEU A 48 -14.53 -2.59 9.48
C LEU A 48 -13.51 -2.85 10.59
N HIS A 49 -12.85 -1.79 11.06
CA HIS A 49 -11.75 -1.87 12.00
C HIS A 49 -12.16 -1.36 13.39
N PRO A 50 -12.41 -2.25 14.36
CA PRO A 50 -12.58 -1.82 15.75
C PRO A 50 -11.31 -1.12 16.25
N ARG A 51 -11.46 0.05 16.85
CA ARG A 51 -10.29 0.89 17.19
C ARG A 51 -10.39 1.45 18.59
N MET A 52 -9.23 1.80 19.17
CA MET A 52 -9.15 2.47 20.48
C MET A 52 -10.03 3.71 20.54
N GLY A 53 -10.79 3.84 21.62
CA GLY A 53 -11.82 4.87 21.79
C GLY A 53 -13.23 4.38 21.50
N LEU A 54 -13.41 3.08 21.15
CA LEU A 54 -14.72 2.44 21.18
C LEU A 54 -15.35 2.62 22.55
N SER A 55 -16.68 2.82 22.59
CA SER A 55 -17.41 3.03 23.85
C SER A 55 -17.24 1.84 24.82
N PRO A 56 -16.94 2.08 26.12
CA PRO A 56 -16.71 1.01 27.08
C PRO A 56 -17.90 0.08 27.32
N ASP A 57 -19.11 0.49 26.94
CA ASP A 57 -20.32 -0.33 27.01
C ASP A 57 -20.51 -1.25 25.80
N ILE A 58 -19.60 -1.21 24.83
CA ILE A 58 -19.54 -2.13 23.69
C ILE A 58 -18.39 -3.12 23.93
N THR A 59 -18.75 -4.31 24.40
CA THR A 59 -17.79 -5.41 24.57
C THR A 59 -17.44 -5.99 23.19
N TYR A 60 -16.16 -6.15 22.89
CA TYR A 60 -15.69 -6.77 21.66
C TYR A 60 -16.27 -8.19 21.49
N LEU A 61 -16.76 -8.48 20.29
CA LEU A 61 -17.46 -9.73 19.92
C LEU A 61 -18.72 -10.04 20.76
N GLY A 62 -19.24 -9.07 21.53
CA GLY A 62 -20.48 -9.21 22.27
C GLY A 62 -21.72 -8.88 21.42
N GLU A 63 -22.91 -9.11 21.98
CA GLU A 63 -24.19 -8.92 21.29
C GLU A 63 -24.34 -7.50 20.71
N ARG A 64 -24.05 -6.47 21.52
CA ARG A 64 -24.14 -5.08 21.07
C ARG A 64 -23.15 -4.74 19.98
N TYR A 65 -21.94 -5.29 20.07
CA TYR A 65 -20.93 -5.16 19.02
C TYR A 65 -21.45 -5.71 17.69
N PHE A 66 -21.91 -6.96 17.68
CA PHE A 66 -22.46 -7.58 16.47
C PHE A 66 -23.72 -6.89 15.93
N ALA A 67 -24.55 -6.30 16.79
CA ALA A 67 -25.69 -5.49 16.32
C ALA A 67 -25.22 -4.27 15.48
N HIS A 68 -24.15 -3.61 15.88
CA HIS A 68 -23.55 -2.49 15.11
C HIS A 68 -22.86 -2.98 13.83
N ILE A 69 -22.10 -4.07 13.92
CA ILE A 69 -21.45 -4.66 12.72
C ILE A 69 -22.48 -5.10 11.70
N ARG A 70 -23.55 -5.78 12.13
CA ARG A 70 -24.67 -6.17 11.24
C ARG A 70 -25.29 -4.94 10.58
N THR A 71 -25.55 -3.89 11.33
CA THR A 71 -26.07 -2.62 10.78
C THR A 71 -25.17 -2.06 9.68
N ALA A 72 -23.85 -2.07 9.90
CA ALA A 72 -22.88 -1.58 8.93
C ALA A 72 -22.86 -2.47 7.67
N VAL A 73 -22.86 -3.80 7.83
CA VAL A 73 -22.86 -4.76 6.71
C VAL A 73 -24.15 -4.66 5.89
N GLU A 74 -25.33 -4.57 6.54
CA GLU A 74 -26.62 -4.38 5.87
C GLU A 74 -26.67 -3.08 5.07
N ALA A 75 -26.19 -1.98 5.66
CA ALA A 75 -26.15 -0.69 4.99
C ALA A 75 -25.17 -0.70 3.79
N ALA A 76 -24.01 -1.31 3.94
CA ALA A 76 -23.05 -1.47 2.86
C ALA A 76 -23.61 -2.33 1.71
N ALA A 77 -24.25 -3.45 2.03
CA ALA A 77 -24.90 -4.33 1.05
C ALA A 77 -26.00 -3.58 0.25
N ALA A 78 -26.79 -2.75 0.93
CA ALA A 78 -27.83 -1.94 0.27
C ALA A 78 -27.27 -0.87 -0.68
N LEU A 79 -26.02 -0.45 -0.47
CA LEU A 79 -25.28 0.52 -1.30
C LEU A 79 -24.40 -0.14 -2.37
N ASP A 80 -24.42 -1.48 -2.49
CA ASP A 80 -23.49 -2.26 -3.32
C ASP A 80 -22.01 -1.98 -2.97
N MET A 81 -21.72 -1.77 -1.69
CA MET A 81 -20.37 -1.64 -1.15
C MET A 81 -19.85 -2.98 -0.68
N LYS A 82 -18.51 -3.12 -0.67
CA LYS A 82 -17.81 -4.30 -0.17
C LYS A 82 -17.28 -4.07 1.25
N ILE A 83 -17.33 -5.10 2.05
CA ILE A 83 -16.82 -5.12 3.42
C ILE A 83 -15.67 -6.10 3.50
N VAL A 84 -14.59 -5.67 4.10
CA VAL A 84 -13.53 -6.52 4.63
C VAL A 84 -13.66 -6.47 6.15
N LEU A 85 -13.77 -7.61 6.79
CA LEU A 85 -13.81 -7.70 8.24
C LEU A 85 -12.37 -7.64 8.78
N TYR A 86 -12.17 -6.92 9.87
CA TYR A 86 -10.89 -6.92 10.58
C TYR A 86 -10.92 -8.03 11.63
N ASP A 87 -9.89 -8.87 11.66
CA ASP A 87 -9.92 -10.11 12.46
C ASP A 87 -9.58 -9.92 13.93
N GLU A 88 -9.29 -8.68 14.35
CA GLU A 88 -8.82 -8.37 15.69
C GLU A 88 -9.62 -7.21 16.34
N GLY A 89 -9.49 -7.06 17.66
CA GLY A 89 -10.06 -5.93 18.40
C GLY A 89 -9.18 -4.68 18.42
N MET A 90 -8.02 -4.72 17.87
CA MET A 90 -7.02 -3.67 17.64
C MET A 90 -5.88 -4.33 16.87
N TYR A 91 -4.60 -4.00 17.09
CA TYR A 91 -3.48 -4.73 16.49
C TYR A 91 -2.35 -4.97 17.52
N PRO A 92 -1.45 -5.89 17.23
CA PRO A 92 -1.37 -6.82 16.10
C PRO A 92 -2.38 -7.96 16.18
N SER A 93 -2.73 -8.52 15.02
CA SER A 93 -3.69 -9.63 14.90
C SER A 93 -3.21 -10.94 15.55
N GLY A 94 -4.16 -11.81 15.94
CA GLY A 94 -3.92 -13.17 16.38
C GLY A 94 -4.31 -13.47 17.83
N SER A 95 -4.83 -12.49 18.58
CA SER A 95 -5.08 -12.61 20.04
C SER A 95 -6.55 -12.41 20.43
N ALA A 96 -7.41 -11.97 19.54
CA ALA A 96 -8.82 -11.62 19.80
C ALA A 96 -8.97 -10.67 20.99
N CYS A 97 -8.22 -9.53 20.98
CA CYS A 97 -8.15 -8.58 22.10
C CYS A 97 -7.79 -9.26 23.44
N GLY A 98 -6.86 -10.23 23.38
CA GLY A 98 -6.42 -11.02 24.54
C GLY A 98 -7.35 -12.13 24.99
N LEU A 99 -8.50 -12.33 24.34
CA LEU A 99 -9.47 -13.38 24.69
C LEU A 99 -8.93 -14.79 24.48
N VAL A 100 -7.99 -14.99 23.55
CA VAL A 100 -7.33 -16.29 23.35
C VAL A 100 -6.63 -16.74 24.61
N VAL A 101 -6.01 -15.83 25.33
CA VAL A 101 -5.13 -16.11 26.49
C VAL A 101 -5.86 -15.98 27.84
N LYS A 102 -7.00 -15.26 27.88
CA LYS A 102 -7.70 -14.86 29.10
C LYS A 102 -7.93 -16.02 30.09
N ASP A 103 -8.48 -17.14 29.59
CA ASP A 103 -8.75 -18.34 30.39
C ASP A 103 -7.80 -19.51 30.04
N HIS A 104 -6.79 -19.25 29.19
CA HIS A 104 -5.83 -20.21 28.65
C HIS A 104 -4.41 -19.62 28.64
N PRO A 105 -3.82 -19.35 29.82
CA PRO A 105 -2.50 -18.74 29.91
C PRO A 105 -1.38 -19.56 29.26
N GLU A 106 -1.60 -20.86 29.07
CA GLU A 106 -0.69 -21.76 28.33
C GLU A 106 -0.58 -21.37 26.85
N LEU A 107 -1.59 -20.70 26.29
CA LEU A 107 -1.62 -20.24 24.88
C LEU A 107 -0.94 -18.87 24.69
N ALA A 108 -0.41 -18.25 25.75
CA ALA A 108 0.33 -16.98 25.62
C ALA A 108 1.64 -17.18 24.86
N SER A 109 2.06 -16.15 24.12
CA SER A 109 3.30 -16.14 23.34
C SER A 109 4.55 -16.49 24.19
N GLU A 110 5.47 -17.19 23.56
CA GLU A 110 6.72 -17.69 24.17
C GLU A 110 7.94 -17.22 23.40
N GLY A 111 9.05 -17.13 24.11
CA GLY A 111 10.34 -16.83 23.51
C GLY A 111 11.49 -17.48 24.26
N ILE A 112 12.63 -17.59 23.57
CA ILE A 112 13.88 -17.97 24.20
C ILE A 112 14.61 -16.74 24.71
N THR A 113 15.20 -16.86 25.90
CA THR A 113 16.05 -15.84 26.51
C THR A 113 17.29 -16.45 27.12
N LEU A 114 18.40 -15.69 27.13
CA LEU A 114 19.64 -16.08 27.75
C LEU A 114 19.70 -15.45 29.16
N THR A 115 19.74 -16.29 30.21
CA THR A 115 19.66 -15.83 31.61
C THR A 115 20.70 -16.48 32.50
N GLN A 116 21.08 -15.75 33.56
CA GLN A 116 21.86 -16.31 34.67
C GLN A 116 20.95 -16.88 35.77
N THR A 117 19.67 -16.55 35.78
CA THR A 117 18.71 -17.00 36.80
C THR A 117 17.55 -17.71 36.10
N VAL A 118 17.46 -19.02 36.33
CA VAL A 118 16.36 -19.84 35.87
C VAL A 118 15.20 -19.75 36.85
N LEU A 119 14.01 -19.46 36.37
CA LEU A 119 12.78 -19.39 37.17
C LEU A 119 12.11 -20.78 37.21
N PRO A 120 11.25 -21.06 38.21
CA PRO A 120 10.56 -22.34 38.29
C PRO A 120 9.68 -22.69 37.10
N GLU A 121 9.16 -21.68 36.42
CA GLU A 121 8.30 -21.79 35.25
C GLU A 121 9.06 -21.88 33.91
N ASP A 122 10.40 -21.70 33.92
CA ASP A 122 11.21 -21.74 32.71
C ASP A 122 11.41 -23.21 32.24
N GLU A 123 11.27 -23.41 30.93
CA GLU A 123 11.70 -24.64 30.29
C GLU A 123 13.19 -24.52 29.89
N LEU A 124 14.02 -25.41 30.42
CA LEU A 124 15.46 -25.43 30.11
C LEU A 124 15.68 -25.95 28.68
N LEU A 125 16.27 -25.13 27.82
CA LEU A 125 16.58 -25.50 26.44
C LEU A 125 18.04 -25.90 26.25
N ALA A 126 19.00 -25.14 26.77
CA ALA A 126 20.42 -25.46 26.71
C ALA A 126 21.21 -24.68 27.77
N GLN A 127 22.42 -25.23 28.12
CA GLN A 127 23.40 -24.52 28.93
C GLN A 127 24.60 -24.13 28.04
N ALA A 128 25.11 -22.92 28.24
CA ALA A 128 26.30 -22.41 27.58
C ALA A 128 27.16 -21.61 28.57
N GLU A 129 28.41 -21.33 28.20
CA GLU A 129 29.29 -20.50 29.03
C GLU A 129 28.73 -19.09 29.32
N SER A 130 27.97 -18.54 28.37
CA SER A 130 27.34 -17.23 28.47
C SER A 130 26.07 -17.17 29.33
N GLY A 131 25.57 -18.33 29.78
CA GLY A 131 24.34 -18.44 30.58
C GLY A 131 23.46 -19.61 30.16
N THR A 132 22.28 -19.68 30.72
CA THR A 132 21.28 -20.72 30.44
C THR A 132 20.27 -20.19 29.43
N LEU A 133 20.08 -20.93 28.34
CA LEU A 133 19.03 -20.64 27.36
C LEU A 133 17.74 -21.32 27.84
N VAL A 134 16.72 -20.53 28.08
CA VAL A 134 15.41 -21.00 28.55
C VAL A 134 14.28 -20.51 27.64
N VAL A 135 13.20 -21.29 27.60
CA VAL A 135 11.91 -20.85 27.04
C VAL A 135 11.08 -20.25 28.18
N ARG A 136 10.47 -19.13 27.90
CA ARG A 136 9.68 -18.37 28.86
C ARG A 136 8.52 -17.70 28.16
N LYS A 137 7.38 -17.47 28.86
CA LYS A 137 6.32 -16.61 28.36
C LYS A 137 6.88 -15.22 28.05
N SER A 138 6.56 -14.66 26.87
CA SER A 138 7.12 -13.40 26.40
C SER A 138 6.71 -12.20 27.28
N GLY A 139 5.53 -12.29 27.90
CA GLY A 139 4.90 -11.16 28.57
C GLY A 139 4.38 -10.09 27.63
N GLY A 140 4.49 -10.31 26.32
CA GLY A 140 4.07 -9.39 25.29
C GLY A 140 2.60 -9.01 25.36
N THR A 141 2.32 -7.81 24.90
CA THR A 141 0.98 -7.23 24.88
C THR A 141 0.60 -6.81 23.46
N MET A 142 -0.67 -6.58 23.25
CA MET A 142 -1.22 -5.89 22.10
C MET A 142 -1.91 -4.61 22.54
N ARG A 143 -2.33 -3.78 21.62
CA ARG A 143 -3.17 -2.62 21.88
C ARG A 143 -4.62 -3.07 22.07
N GLY A 144 -5.33 -2.47 23.02
CA GLY A 144 -6.74 -2.75 23.28
C GLY A 144 -7.67 -1.66 22.73
N LEU A 145 -8.97 -1.87 22.87
CA LEU A 145 -10.02 -1.01 22.33
C LEU A 145 -10.38 0.19 23.22
N HIS A 146 -10.06 0.12 24.50
CA HIS A 146 -10.45 1.16 25.46
C HIS A 146 -9.22 1.91 25.99
N TRP A 147 -9.45 3.15 26.42
CA TRP A 147 -8.40 3.95 27.06
C TRP A 147 -7.88 3.26 28.32
N GLY A 148 -6.57 3.15 28.45
CA GLY A 148 -5.91 2.42 29.53
C GLY A 148 -5.53 0.97 29.18
N GLU A 149 -5.79 0.56 27.94
CA GLU A 149 -5.45 -0.76 27.39
C GLU A 149 -4.39 -0.69 26.27
N ASP A 150 -3.71 0.44 26.10
CA ASP A 150 -2.65 0.55 25.09
C ASP A 150 -1.45 -0.31 25.47
N ASP A 151 -0.65 -0.68 24.47
CA ASP A 151 0.55 -1.48 24.67
C ASP A 151 1.50 -0.80 25.67
N GLY A 152 1.99 -1.59 26.65
CA GLY A 152 2.77 -1.09 27.78
C GLY A 152 1.96 -0.56 28.95
N GLU A 153 0.64 -0.37 28.81
CA GLU A 153 -0.25 -0.03 29.95
C GLU A 153 -0.59 -1.28 30.77
N LYS A 154 -1.01 -1.06 32.02
CA LYS A 154 -1.29 -2.15 32.99
C LYS A 154 -2.37 -3.13 32.50
N ASN A 155 -3.38 -2.62 31.80
CA ASN A 155 -4.53 -3.39 31.35
C ASN A 155 -4.39 -3.81 29.87
N ALA A 156 -3.23 -3.60 29.24
CA ALA A 156 -2.99 -4.04 27.88
C ALA A 156 -3.25 -5.54 27.71
N PRO A 157 -4.02 -5.96 26.69
CA PRO A 157 -4.31 -7.36 26.47
C PRO A 157 -3.04 -8.17 26.18
N LYS A 158 -3.03 -9.45 26.58
CA LYS A 158 -1.89 -10.34 26.36
C LYS A 158 -1.92 -10.97 24.99
N THR A 159 -0.73 -11.14 24.40
CA THR A 159 -0.53 -11.72 23.06
C THR A 159 -0.57 -13.24 23.11
N ALA A 160 -1.29 -13.83 22.17
CA ALA A 160 -1.31 -15.28 21.97
C ALA A 160 -0.12 -15.77 21.16
N ASP A 161 0.18 -17.06 21.29
CA ASP A 161 1.21 -17.76 20.53
C ASP A 161 0.70 -18.15 19.15
N ILE A 162 0.92 -17.29 18.15
CA ILE A 162 0.48 -17.54 16.76
C ILE A 162 1.27 -18.68 16.07
N LEU A 163 2.32 -19.19 16.66
CA LEU A 163 3.02 -20.39 16.19
C LEU A 163 2.42 -21.69 16.75
N ASN A 164 1.48 -21.59 17.70
CA ASN A 164 0.81 -22.70 18.33
C ASN A 164 -0.54 -22.99 17.66
N PRO A 165 -0.75 -24.17 17.05
CA PRO A 165 -2.00 -24.53 16.40
C PRO A 165 -3.24 -24.42 17.30
N ALA A 166 -3.09 -24.68 18.61
CA ALA A 166 -4.20 -24.58 19.55
C ALA A 166 -4.63 -23.11 19.76
N ALA A 167 -3.65 -22.21 19.87
CA ALA A 167 -3.93 -20.76 19.97
C ALA A 167 -4.58 -20.22 18.72
N VAL A 168 -4.09 -20.58 17.53
CA VAL A 168 -4.66 -20.16 16.25
C VAL A 168 -6.07 -20.73 16.04
N SER A 169 -6.31 -21.99 16.41
CA SER A 169 -7.66 -22.58 16.35
C SER A 169 -8.65 -21.84 17.25
N ARG A 170 -8.20 -21.46 18.47
CA ARG A 170 -9.03 -20.68 19.39
C ARG A 170 -9.25 -19.25 18.90
N PHE A 171 -8.25 -18.64 18.28
CA PHE A 171 -8.41 -17.34 17.64
C PHE A 171 -9.50 -17.36 16.57
N ILE A 172 -9.48 -18.37 15.68
CA ILE A 172 -10.50 -18.56 14.64
C ILE A 172 -11.87 -18.77 15.26
N GLU A 173 -11.97 -19.63 16.29
CA GLU A 173 -13.26 -19.88 16.99
C GLU A 173 -13.85 -18.61 17.58
N LEU A 174 -13.03 -17.78 18.23
CA LEU A 174 -13.47 -16.56 18.89
C LEU A 174 -13.84 -15.44 17.91
N THR A 175 -13.15 -15.35 16.78
CA THR A 175 -13.28 -14.26 15.80
C THR A 175 -14.02 -14.73 14.54
N HIS A 176 -13.37 -15.43 13.66
CA HIS A 176 -13.86 -15.81 12.33
C HIS A 176 -15.20 -16.58 12.38
N GLU A 177 -15.30 -17.59 13.24
CA GLU A 177 -16.52 -18.38 13.44
C GLU A 177 -17.65 -17.54 14.05
N ALA A 178 -17.31 -16.60 14.96
CA ALA A 178 -18.30 -15.70 15.54
C ALA A 178 -18.87 -14.75 14.48
N TYR A 179 -18.02 -14.14 13.65
CA TYR A 179 -18.47 -13.32 12.54
C TYR A 179 -19.29 -14.13 11.52
N TYR A 180 -18.84 -15.34 11.19
CA TYR A 180 -19.58 -16.19 10.26
C TYR A 180 -20.97 -16.58 10.79
N ARG A 181 -21.06 -16.97 12.05
CA ARG A 181 -22.34 -17.30 12.70
C ARG A 181 -23.34 -16.14 12.63
N GLU A 182 -22.86 -14.91 12.82
CA GLU A 182 -23.70 -13.71 12.84
C GLU A 182 -24.02 -13.15 11.46
N LEU A 183 -23.18 -13.38 10.43
CA LEU A 183 -23.24 -12.62 9.16
C LEU A 183 -23.13 -13.51 7.92
N LYS A 184 -23.28 -14.83 8.05
CA LYS A 184 -23.02 -15.82 6.97
C LYS A 184 -23.72 -15.52 5.64
N GLU A 185 -24.92 -14.91 5.69
CA GLU A 185 -25.71 -14.56 4.51
C GLU A 185 -25.05 -13.50 3.61
N TYR A 186 -24.06 -12.78 4.14
CA TYR A 186 -23.31 -11.74 3.42
C TYR A 186 -21.93 -12.22 2.91
N PHE A 187 -21.47 -13.39 3.36
CA PHE A 187 -20.17 -13.93 2.96
C PHE A 187 -20.14 -14.27 1.46
N GLY A 188 -19.05 -13.90 0.78
CA GLY A 188 -18.90 -14.03 -0.66
C GLY A 188 -19.72 -13.03 -1.49
N ALA A 189 -20.57 -12.22 -0.86
CA ALA A 189 -21.39 -11.19 -1.49
C ALA A 189 -20.92 -9.77 -1.08
N ALA A 190 -21.44 -9.23 0.03
CA ALA A 190 -20.98 -7.96 0.58
C ALA A 190 -19.67 -8.12 1.34
N ILE A 191 -19.50 -9.19 2.14
CA ILE A 191 -18.25 -9.50 2.84
C ILE A 191 -17.36 -10.30 1.91
N ILE A 192 -16.17 -9.74 1.60
CA ILE A 192 -15.22 -10.30 0.62
C ILE A 192 -13.93 -10.86 1.24
N GLY A 193 -13.65 -10.56 2.50
CA GLY A 193 -12.42 -11.02 3.15
C GLY A 193 -12.34 -10.70 4.63
N PHE A 194 -11.34 -11.31 5.26
CA PHE A 194 -10.79 -10.89 6.53
C PHE A 194 -9.44 -10.22 6.32
N PHE A 195 -9.21 -9.14 7.07
CA PHE A 195 -7.94 -8.45 7.13
C PHE A 195 -7.21 -8.85 8.39
N THR A 196 -5.97 -9.38 8.24
CA THR A 196 -5.04 -9.67 9.32
C THR A 196 -3.91 -8.65 9.29
N ASP A 197 -3.61 -8.05 10.45
CA ASP A 197 -2.77 -6.86 10.57
C ASP A 197 -1.54 -7.14 11.43
N GLU A 198 -0.34 -7.08 10.84
CA GLU A 198 0.97 -7.20 11.50
C GLU A 198 1.05 -8.28 12.60
N PRO A 199 0.58 -9.53 12.39
CA PRO A 199 0.58 -10.53 13.44
C PRO A 199 1.98 -10.69 14.05
N SER A 200 2.07 -10.53 15.39
CA SER A 200 3.36 -10.50 16.10
C SER A 200 3.55 -11.74 16.95
N ILE A 201 4.65 -12.47 16.72
CA ILE A 201 4.93 -13.73 17.41
C ILE A 201 5.14 -13.52 18.92
N LEU A 202 5.87 -12.48 19.30
CA LEU A 202 6.15 -12.20 20.72
C LEU A 202 5.19 -11.21 21.35
N GLY A 203 4.43 -10.48 20.54
CA GLY A 203 3.68 -9.30 20.96
C GLY A 203 4.57 -8.07 21.05
N ARG A 204 3.97 -6.97 21.52
CA ARG A 204 4.63 -5.66 21.67
C ARG A 204 5.28 -5.55 23.05
N ASN A 205 6.22 -4.61 23.18
CA ASN A 205 6.98 -4.33 24.43
C ASN A 205 7.82 -5.50 24.96
N VAL A 206 8.27 -6.40 24.07
CA VAL A 206 9.19 -7.47 24.40
C VAL A 206 10.60 -7.13 23.94
N SER A 207 11.59 -7.35 24.81
CA SER A 207 13.00 -7.15 24.48
C SER A 207 13.85 -8.28 25.06
N GLY A 208 15.00 -8.54 24.41
CA GLY A 208 15.95 -9.56 24.86
C GLY A 208 15.43 -10.99 24.74
N MET A 209 14.45 -11.23 23.87
CA MET A 209 13.91 -12.54 23.57
C MET A 209 13.84 -12.75 22.04
N PHE A 210 13.93 -14.03 21.65
CA PHE A 210 13.67 -14.46 20.29
C PHE A 210 12.45 -15.39 20.26
N PRO A 211 11.63 -15.39 19.19
CA PRO A 211 10.42 -16.19 19.10
C PRO A 211 10.62 -17.67 19.38
N TRP A 212 9.69 -18.29 20.08
CA TRP A 212 9.63 -19.72 20.32
C TRP A 212 8.19 -20.17 20.50
N THR A 213 7.94 -21.48 20.46
CA THR A 213 6.62 -22.06 20.71
C THR A 213 6.74 -23.47 21.29
N HIS A 214 5.69 -23.90 21.94
CA HIS A 214 5.60 -25.26 22.45
C HIS A 214 5.88 -26.31 21.36
N GLY A 215 6.74 -27.31 21.68
CA GLY A 215 7.12 -28.39 20.76
C GLY A 215 8.14 -28.02 19.68
N PHE A 216 8.54 -26.75 19.57
CA PHE A 216 9.49 -26.31 18.54
C PHE A 216 10.90 -26.88 18.77
N ALA A 217 11.30 -27.14 20.00
CA ALA A 217 12.57 -27.80 20.32
C ALA A 217 12.75 -29.16 19.61
N GLU A 218 11.68 -29.95 19.54
CA GLU A 218 11.72 -31.25 18.87
C GLU A 218 11.78 -31.08 17.33
N ILE A 219 11.07 -30.11 16.78
CA ILE A 219 11.13 -29.75 15.33
C ILE A 219 12.56 -29.36 14.97
N PHE A 220 13.15 -28.44 15.75
CA PHE A 220 14.51 -27.95 15.55
C PHE A 220 15.55 -29.05 15.63
N ARG A 221 15.46 -29.91 16.67
CA ARG A 221 16.36 -31.07 16.86
C ARG A 221 16.24 -32.08 15.71
N ARG A 222 15.02 -32.43 15.26
CA ARG A 222 14.79 -33.36 14.13
C ARG A 222 15.37 -32.83 12.82
N ALA A 223 15.39 -31.51 12.62
CA ALA A 223 16.02 -30.86 11.48
C ALA A 223 17.57 -30.81 11.59
N GLY A 224 18.16 -31.36 12.66
CA GLY A 224 19.59 -31.36 12.88
C GLY A 224 20.14 -30.18 13.68
N GLY A 225 19.26 -29.32 14.22
CA GLY A 225 19.65 -28.15 14.99
C GLY A 225 20.15 -28.47 16.41
N ASN A 226 21.11 -27.66 16.86
CA ASN A 226 21.65 -27.69 18.22
C ASN A 226 21.29 -26.41 18.97
N ALA A 227 20.38 -26.49 19.95
CA ALA A 227 19.88 -25.34 20.69
C ALA A 227 20.97 -24.55 21.44
N ALA A 228 22.06 -25.17 21.85
CA ALA A 228 23.16 -24.46 22.52
C ALA A 228 23.80 -23.39 21.62
N ASN A 229 23.79 -23.58 20.30
CA ASN A 229 24.34 -22.66 19.33
C ASN A 229 23.43 -21.43 19.06
N LEU A 230 22.15 -21.47 19.50
CA LEU A 230 21.24 -20.34 19.41
C LEU A 230 21.61 -19.18 20.35
N THR A 231 22.52 -19.39 21.30
CA THR A 231 23.11 -18.29 22.09
C THR A 231 23.79 -17.23 21.22
N ALA A 232 24.18 -17.58 19.99
CA ALA A 232 24.71 -16.63 18.99
C ALA A 232 23.72 -15.52 18.64
N LEU A 233 22.39 -15.76 18.68
CA LEU A 233 21.34 -14.76 18.43
C LEU A 233 21.51 -13.56 19.35
N PHE A 234 21.83 -13.77 20.63
CA PHE A 234 21.97 -12.72 21.64
C PHE A 234 23.23 -11.85 21.45
N GLY A 235 24.17 -12.32 20.66
CA GLY A 235 25.37 -11.60 20.26
C GLY A 235 25.30 -11.03 18.83
N GLY A 236 24.14 -11.12 18.17
CA GLY A 236 23.97 -10.70 16.78
C GLY A 236 24.88 -11.48 15.79
N ARG A 237 25.20 -12.73 16.12
CA ARG A 237 26.06 -13.59 15.29
C ARG A 237 25.23 -14.63 14.57
N GLU A 238 25.59 -14.89 13.34
CA GLU A 238 24.96 -15.93 12.50
C GLU A 238 25.82 -17.20 12.49
N ASN A 239 25.15 -18.35 12.51
CA ASN A 239 25.72 -19.68 12.29
C ASN A 239 24.69 -20.58 11.61
N ASP A 240 25.04 -21.85 11.32
CA ASP A 240 24.12 -22.77 10.65
C ASP A 240 22.83 -23.01 11.45
N ASP A 241 22.94 -23.09 12.78
CA ASP A 241 21.78 -23.31 13.65
C ASP A 241 20.86 -22.08 13.74
N THR A 242 21.41 -20.87 13.74
CA THR A 242 20.59 -19.65 13.69
C THR A 242 19.88 -19.49 12.35
N ARG A 243 20.53 -19.85 11.24
CA ARG A 243 19.89 -19.89 9.92
C ARG A 243 18.77 -20.93 9.86
N LEU A 244 19.02 -22.13 10.36
CA LEU A 244 18.02 -23.19 10.47
C LEU A 244 16.83 -22.76 11.35
N TYR A 245 17.11 -22.11 12.48
CA TYR A 245 16.09 -21.58 13.38
C TYR A 245 15.17 -20.59 12.65
N HIS A 246 15.72 -19.58 11.98
CA HIS A 246 14.92 -18.59 11.25
C HIS A 246 14.10 -19.23 10.13
N LYS A 247 14.68 -20.18 9.40
CA LYS A 247 13.97 -20.91 8.34
C LYS A 247 12.77 -21.70 8.89
N LEU A 248 12.98 -22.46 9.97
CA LEU A 248 11.91 -23.28 10.57
C LEU A 248 10.83 -22.40 11.24
N LEU A 249 11.22 -21.27 11.83
CA LEU A 249 10.30 -20.32 12.42
C LEU A 249 9.36 -19.71 11.35
N LEU A 250 9.93 -19.23 10.26
CA LEU A 250 9.18 -18.68 9.12
C LEU A 250 8.24 -19.73 8.50
N GLN A 251 8.73 -20.96 8.32
CA GLN A 251 7.90 -22.06 7.85
C GLN A 251 6.74 -22.33 8.83
N ARG A 252 7.02 -22.37 10.12
CA ARG A 252 6.01 -22.60 11.16
C ARG A 252 4.95 -21.50 11.19
N GLU A 253 5.35 -20.25 11.12
CA GLU A 253 4.44 -19.10 11.04
C GLU A 253 3.52 -19.20 9.81
N GLY A 254 4.11 -19.46 8.66
CA GLY A 254 3.37 -19.63 7.41
C GLY A 254 2.35 -20.78 7.48
N GLU A 255 2.75 -21.96 7.97
CA GLU A 255 1.90 -23.13 8.02
C GLU A 255 0.81 -23.06 9.10
N VAL A 256 1.14 -22.55 10.29
CA VAL A 256 0.24 -22.55 11.44
C VAL A 256 -0.70 -21.34 11.43
N TYR A 257 -0.21 -20.15 11.17
CA TYR A 257 -1.04 -18.96 11.19
C TYR A 257 -1.65 -18.68 9.82
N TYR A 258 -0.84 -18.21 8.87
CA TYR A 258 -1.36 -17.70 7.58
C TYR A 258 -2.10 -18.75 6.76
N SER A 259 -1.53 -19.96 6.63
CA SER A 259 -2.18 -21.05 5.88
C SER A 259 -3.51 -21.50 6.51
N THR A 260 -3.60 -21.47 7.84
CA THR A 260 -4.83 -21.87 8.53
C THR A 260 -5.94 -20.84 8.34
N LEU A 261 -5.63 -19.54 8.47
CA LEU A 261 -6.57 -18.45 8.20
C LEU A 261 -7.00 -18.46 6.73
N SER A 262 -6.05 -18.58 5.81
CA SER A 262 -6.33 -18.63 4.37
C SER A 262 -7.30 -19.74 4.01
N ARG A 263 -7.04 -20.97 4.47
CA ARG A 263 -7.93 -22.12 4.23
C ARG A 263 -9.31 -21.93 4.84
N TRP A 264 -9.39 -21.32 6.02
CA TRP A 264 -10.68 -21.00 6.62
C TRP A 264 -11.46 -19.99 5.75
N CYS A 265 -10.82 -18.90 5.32
CA CYS A 265 -11.44 -17.89 4.44
C CYS A 265 -11.91 -18.51 3.12
N GLU A 266 -11.07 -19.31 2.47
CA GLU A 266 -11.42 -19.99 1.21
C GLU A 266 -12.63 -20.93 1.36
N ALA A 267 -12.68 -21.71 2.48
CA ALA A 267 -13.80 -22.60 2.78
C ALA A 267 -15.13 -21.84 2.99
N HIS A 268 -15.07 -20.56 3.32
CA HIS A 268 -16.25 -19.71 3.53
C HIS A 268 -16.50 -18.73 2.37
N GLY A 269 -15.84 -18.92 1.22
CA GLY A 269 -16.07 -18.15 -0.01
C GLY A 269 -15.58 -16.71 0.02
N ILE A 270 -14.59 -16.41 0.88
CA ILE A 270 -13.95 -15.10 1.02
C ILE A 270 -12.43 -15.23 0.95
N GLY A 271 -11.68 -14.11 0.95
CA GLY A 271 -10.23 -14.10 0.90
C GLY A 271 -9.57 -13.68 2.21
N LEU A 272 -8.39 -14.23 2.49
CA LEU A 272 -7.47 -13.64 3.47
C LEU A 272 -6.80 -12.43 2.80
N MET A 273 -6.90 -11.27 3.43
CA MET A 273 -6.28 -10.00 3.05
C MET A 273 -5.42 -9.49 4.21
N GLY A 274 -4.63 -8.47 3.98
CA GLY A 274 -3.79 -7.89 5.02
C GLY A 274 -2.32 -8.00 4.69
N HIS A 275 -1.48 -8.01 5.70
CA HIS A 275 -0.02 -8.02 5.52
C HIS A 275 0.69 -8.71 6.71
N PRO A 276 1.91 -9.22 6.47
CA PRO A 276 2.74 -9.78 7.52
C PRO A 276 3.28 -8.70 8.46
N HIS A 277 3.98 -9.12 9.50
CA HIS A 277 4.58 -8.23 10.49
C HIS A 277 5.62 -7.26 9.90
N GLN A 278 6.35 -7.68 8.87
CA GLN A 278 7.31 -6.83 8.16
C GLN A 278 6.97 -6.76 6.67
N SER A 279 7.09 -5.58 6.08
CA SER A 279 6.75 -5.33 4.68
C SER A 279 7.67 -6.02 3.67
N ASP A 280 8.75 -6.64 4.11
CA ASP A 280 9.69 -7.45 3.31
C ASP A 280 9.62 -8.96 3.63
N ASP A 281 8.59 -9.40 4.36
CA ASP A 281 8.31 -10.82 4.62
C ASP A 281 7.68 -11.51 3.38
N ILE A 282 8.36 -11.44 2.24
CA ILE A 282 7.86 -11.89 0.93
C ILE A 282 7.46 -13.38 0.89
N GLU A 283 8.06 -14.21 1.74
CA GLU A 283 7.83 -15.66 1.75
C GLU A 283 6.45 -16.06 2.26
N VAL A 284 5.82 -15.25 3.12
CA VAL A 284 4.49 -15.54 3.66
C VAL A 284 3.36 -14.93 2.84
N GLU A 285 3.65 -14.01 1.95
CA GLU A 285 2.68 -13.38 1.06
C GLU A 285 1.89 -14.40 0.20
N LYS A 286 2.47 -15.54 -0.09
CA LYS A 286 1.83 -16.63 -0.85
C LYS A 286 0.57 -17.19 -0.21
N TYR A 287 0.36 -17.00 1.08
CA TYR A 287 -0.82 -17.48 1.79
C TYR A 287 -2.03 -16.55 1.66
N PHE A 288 -1.82 -15.30 1.24
CA PHE A 288 -2.90 -14.33 1.09
C PHE A 288 -3.63 -14.49 -0.26
N ALA A 289 -4.95 -14.34 -0.23
CA ALA A 289 -5.76 -14.18 -1.43
C ALA A 289 -5.52 -12.80 -2.08
N VAL A 290 -5.31 -11.79 -1.24
CA VAL A 290 -4.85 -10.46 -1.60
C VAL A 290 -3.63 -10.14 -0.73
N PRO A 291 -2.42 -10.46 -1.20
CA PRO A 291 -1.19 -10.14 -0.47
C PRO A 291 -1.04 -8.63 -0.29
N GLY A 292 -0.46 -8.20 0.81
CA GLY A 292 -0.39 -6.79 1.15
C GLY A 292 0.82 -6.39 1.97
N GLN A 293 0.98 -5.09 2.16
CA GLN A 293 2.07 -4.48 2.92
C GLN A 293 1.56 -3.27 3.69
N ASP A 294 2.24 -2.90 4.78
CA ASP A 294 2.14 -1.58 5.42
C ASP A 294 3.47 -0.84 5.23
N LEU A 295 3.45 0.16 4.36
CA LEU A 295 4.61 0.99 4.08
C LEU A 295 4.36 2.41 4.56
N VAL A 296 5.03 2.80 5.62
CA VAL A 296 4.81 4.09 6.27
C VAL A 296 5.40 5.23 5.44
N LEU A 297 4.55 6.16 4.96
CA LEU A 297 4.94 7.28 4.09
C LEU A 297 6.15 8.08 4.62
N ARG A 298 6.22 8.32 5.93
CA ARG A 298 7.33 9.08 6.55
C ARG A 298 8.72 8.48 6.32
N TRP A 299 8.81 7.18 6.05
CA TRP A 299 10.06 6.50 5.71
C TRP A 299 10.40 6.61 4.23
N LEU A 300 9.40 6.79 3.39
CA LEU A 300 9.46 6.71 1.93
C LEU A 300 9.45 8.09 1.24
N ALA A 301 9.18 9.17 1.96
CA ALA A 301 9.07 10.51 1.38
C ALA A 301 10.35 10.91 0.60
N PRO A 302 10.23 11.63 -0.54
CA PRO A 302 11.37 11.97 -1.40
C PRO A 302 12.48 12.78 -0.71
N GLU A 303 12.13 13.54 0.32
CA GLU A 303 13.05 14.31 1.16
C GLU A 303 13.82 13.45 2.18
N LYS A 304 13.50 12.17 2.26
CA LYS A 304 14.16 11.14 3.07
C LYS A 304 14.76 10.10 2.14
N ASP A 305 15.48 9.13 2.65
CA ASP A 305 16.18 8.11 1.86
C ASP A 305 15.26 7.03 1.25
N GLY A 306 13.94 7.23 1.28
CA GLY A 306 12.94 6.30 0.74
C GLY A 306 12.96 6.09 -0.79
N LEU A 307 13.79 6.82 -1.53
CA LEU A 307 14.06 6.61 -2.95
C LEU A 307 15.27 5.69 -3.20
N ALA A 308 15.99 5.31 -2.14
CA ALA A 308 17.14 4.44 -2.21
C ALA A 308 17.12 3.44 -1.04
N GLY A 309 17.93 2.38 -1.13
CA GLY A 309 18.00 1.36 -0.11
C GLY A 309 16.78 0.42 -0.09
N ILE A 310 16.61 -0.28 1.00
CA ILE A 310 15.61 -1.35 1.14
C ILE A 310 14.18 -0.84 1.02
N ASP A 311 13.86 0.33 1.58
CA ASP A 311 12.49 0.86 1.58
C ASP A 311 11.97 1.10 0.16
N SER A 312 12.84 1.51 -0.78
CA SER A 312 12.43 1.75 -2.17
C SER A 312 12.05 0.47 -2.93
N THR A 313 12.44 -0.69 -2.43
CA THR A 313 12.24 -2.00 -3.06
C THR A 313 11.08 -2.79 -2.47
N MET A 314 10.68 -2.50 -1.22
CA MET A 314 9.68 -3.28 -0.48
C MET A 314 8.30 -3.30 -1.15
N ALA A 315 7.84 -2.21 -1.75
CA ALA A 315 6.50 -2.13 -2.33
C ALA A 315 6.25 -3.13 -3.48
N LYS A 316 7.30 -3.77 -4.01
CA LYS A 316 7.14 -4.86 -5.00
C LYS A 316 6.82 -6.21 -4.38
N CYS A 317 7.01 -6.42 -3.08
CA CYS A 317 6.82 -7.73 -2.46
C CYS A 317 5.41 -8.28 -2.70
N SER A 318 4.37 -7.56 -2.29
CA SER A 318 2.99 -8.00 -2.47
C SER A 318 2.59 -8.15 -3.95
N ALA A 319 3.06 -7.24 -4.81
CA ALA A 319 2.79 -7.29 -6.24
C ALA A 319 3.45 -8.49 -6.91
N ASP A 320 4.71 -8.77 -6.60
CA ASP A 320 5.45 -9.90 -7.16
C ASP A 320 4.93 -11.24 -6.60
N ALA A 321 4.58 -11.33 -5.32
CA ALA A 321 3.93 -12.49 -4.74
C ALA A 321 2.57 -12.76 -5.40
N ALA A 322 1.73 -11.74 -5.59
CA ALA A 322 0.46 -11.87 -6.29
C ALA A 322 0.64 -12.42 -7.71
N ARG A 323 1.63 -11.91 -8.45
CA ARG A 323 1.95 -12.35 -9.81
C ARG A 323 2.41 -13.81 -9.84
N LEU A 324 3.31 -14.22 -8.94
CA LEU A 324 3.80 -15.61 -8.85
C LEU A 324 2.69 -16.60 -8.53
N MET A 325 1.68 -16.17 -7.76
CA MET A 325 0.54 -16.96 -7.35
C MET A 325 -0.68 -16.80 -8.26
N HIS A 326 -0.55 -16.06 -9.38
CA HIS A 326 -1.67 -15.70 -10.27
C HIS A 326 -2.86 -15.07 -9.53
N ARG A 327 -2.57 -14.30 -8.47
CA ARG A 327 -3.57 -13.51 -7.75
C ARG A 327 -3.82 -12.20 -8.50
N ARG A 328 -5.09 -11.84 -8.62
CA ARG A 328 -5.53 -10.66 -9.37
C ARG A 328 -5.20 -9.36 -8.69
N ARG A 329 -5.22 -9.34 -7.35
CA ARG A 329 -5.08 -8.13 -6.53
C ARG A 329 -3.93 -8.28 -5.54
N ASN A 330 -3.29 -7.15 -5.27
CA ASN A 330 -2.38 -6.96 -4.15
C ASN A 330 -2.65 -5.59 -3.52
N ALA A 331 -2.38 -5.44 -2.23
CA ALA A 331 -2.77 -4.27 -1.47
C ALA A 331 -1.59 -3.58 -0.80
N ASN A 332 -1.77 -2.30 -0.47
CA ASN A 332 -0.92 -1.62 0.50
C ASN A 332 -1.78 -0.80 1.45
N GLU A 333 -1.55 -0.97 2.76
CA GLU A 333 -1.97 -0.01 3.76
C GLU A 333 -1.18 1.27 3.54
N CYS A 334 -1.83 2.42 3.50
CA CYS A 334 -1.18 3.65 3.12
C CYS A 334 -1.66 4.85 3.96
N PHE A 335 -0.74 5.80 4.16
CA PHE A 335 -0.93 7.05 4.90
C PHE A 335 -0.92 6.92 6.42
N GLY A 336 -0.87 5.72 7.00
CA GLY A 336 -0.79 5.50 8.43
C GLY A 336 0.42 6.19 9.05
N ALA A 337 0.25 6.80 10.22
CA ALA A 337 1.32 7.43 11.01
C ALA A 337 2.27 8.30 10.16
N CYS A 338 1.74 9.08 9.22
CA CYS A 338 2.54 9.86 8.25
C CYS A 338 3.41 10.95 8.90
N ASN A 339 3.13 11.33 10.14
CA ASN A 339 3.90 12.13 11.11
C ASN A 339 5.13 12.85 10.52
N LYS A 340 4.88 13.80 9.63
CA LYS A 340 5.92 14.61 9.00
C LYS A 340 6.21 15.83 9.87
N ASP A 341 7.51 16.11 10.09
CA ASP A 341 7.97 17.27 10.88
C ASP A 341 7.29 17.38 12.28
N ASP A 342 7.13 16.22 12.97
CA ASP A 342 6.48 16.10 14.27
C ASP A 342 5.01 16.58 14.33
N ASN A 343 4.40 16.83 13.17
CA ASN A 343 2.98 17.12 13.06
C ASN A 343 2.21 15.90 12.52
N PRO A 344 1.51 15.15 13.35
CA PRO A 344 0.84 13.90 12.94
C PRO A 344 -0.32 14.10 11.97
N TRP A 345 -0.80 15.34 11.80
CA TRP A 345 -1.86 15.70 10.84
C TRP A 345 -1.32 16.28 9.53
N GLN A 346 0.00 16.41 9.41
CA GLN A 346 0.63 16.99 8.22
C GLN A 346 0.77 15.99 7.10
N LEU A 347 -0.33 15.75 6.38
CA LEU A 347 -0.38 15.01 5.14
C LEU A 347 -0.95 15.91 4.05
N SER A 348 -0.14 16.25 3.06
CA SER A 348 -0.58 17.08 1.94
C SER A 348 -1.15 16.24 0.78
N GLY A 349 -1.97 16.86 -0.06
CA GLY A 349 -2.41 16.23 -1.30
C GLY A 349 -1.23 15.82 -2.21
N GLY A 350 -0.14 16.58 -2.20
CA GLY A 350 1.09 16.23 -2.91
C GLY A 350 1.76 14.96 -2.39
N ASP A 351 1.73 14.72 -1.09
CA ASP A 351 2.25 13.49 -0.47
C ASP A 351 1.37 12.29 -0.82
N ILE A 352 0.04 12.44 -0.75
CA ILE A 352 -0.93 11.41 -1.18
C ILE A 352 -0.68 11.02 -2.64
N LYS A 353 -0.59 12.01 -3.53
CA LYS A 353 -0.35 11.80 -4.97
C LYS A 353 0.96 11.06 -5.21
N TRP A 354 2.07 11.57 -4.64
CA TRP A 354 3.38 10.98 -4.80
C TRP A 354 3.43 9.52 -4.32
N TYR A 355 2.88 9.28 -3.15
CA TYR A 355 2.90 7.95 -2.54
C TYR A 355 2.05 6.94 -3.32
N THR A 356 0.88 7.37 -3.78
CA THR A 356 0.01 6.52 -4.61
C THR A 356 0.68 6.12 -5.93
N ASP A 357 1.33 7.08 -6.59
CA ASP A 357 2.08 6.81 -7.83
C ASP A 357 3.29 5.91 -7.58
N TRP A 358 4.01 6.15 -6.49
CA TRP A 358 5.15 5.36 -6.06
C TRP A 358 4.78 3.89 -5.82
N LEU A 359 3.62 3.63 -5.20
CA LEU A 359 3.06 2.30 -5.03
C LEU A 359 2.64 1.68 -6.36
N ALA A 360 1.87 2.43 -7.17
CA ALA A 360 1.32 1.92 -8.41
C ALA A 360 2.40 1.51 -9.43
N VAL A 361 3.47 2.29 -9.57
CA VAL A 361 4.56 1.96 -10.49
C VAL A 361 5.36 0.72 -10.08
N ARG A 362 5.22 0.27 -8.81
CA ARG A 362 5.76 -0.99 -8.28
C ARG A 362 4.78 -2.15 -8.36
N GLY A 363 3.57 -1.92 -8.89
CA GLY A 363 2.58 -2.96 -9.14
C GLY A 363 1.44 -3.05 -8.12
N VAL A 364 1.42 -2.17 -7.11
CA VAL A 364 0.28 -2.12 -6.15
C VAL A 364 -0.98 -1.68 -6.90
N ASN A 365 -2.07 -2.42 -6.68
CA ASN A 365 -3.33 -2.21 -7.38
C ASN A 365 -4.57 -2.16 -6.48
N LEU A 366 -4.39 -2.18 -5.16
CA LEU A 366 -5.44 -1.92 -4.17
C LEU A 366 -4.88 -1.05 -3.06
N PHE A 367 -5.49 0.10 -2.84
CA PHE A 367 -5.11 1.05 -1.80
C PHE A 367 -6.02 0.89 -0.58
N ILE A 368 -5.41 0.78 0.61
CA ILE A 368 -6.10 0.70 1.89
C ILE A 368 -5.71 1.92 2.73
N PRO A 369 -6.39 3.06 2.53
CA PRO A 369 -6.09 4.28 3.29
C PRO A 369 -6.28 4.09 4.80
N HIS A 370 -5.26 4.40 5.57
CA HIS A 370 -5.29 4.53 7.03
C HIS A 370 -5.42 6.03 7.36
N ALA A 371 -6.60 6.56 7.80
CA ALA A 371 -7.85 5.85 7.92
C ALA A 371 -9.03 6.80 7.80
N PHE A 372 -10.24 6.27 7.72
CA PHE A 372 -11.48 7.03 7.94
C PHE A 372 -11.91 6.82 9.38
N TYR A 373 -12.08 7.90 10.13
CA TYR A 373 -12.47 7.80 11.54
C TYR A 373 -13.99 7.93 11.67
N TYR A 374 -14.59 7.02 12.45
CA TYR A 374 -15.99 7.22 12.86
C TYR A 374 -16.13 8.52 13.67
N SER A 375 -15.13 8.85 14.52
CA SER A 375 -15.11 10.06 15.30
C SER A 375 -13.68 10.55 15.59
N ILE A 376 -13.45 11.85 15.44
CA ILE A 376 -12.21 12.54 15.86
C ILE A 376 -12.38 13.35 17.16
N ARG A 377 -13.48 13.16 17.89
CA ARG A 377 -13.75 13.91 19.12
C ARG A 377 -12.81 13.50 20.26
N GLY A 378 -12.30 14.51 20.98
CA GLY A 378 -11.41 14.32 22.13
C GLY A 378 -10.09 13.65 21.74
N LYS A 379 -9.64 12.67 22.51
CA LYS A 379 -8.39 11.94 22.29
C LYS A 379 -8.37 11.10 20.99
N ARG A 380 -9.54 10.84 20.37
CA ARG A 380 -9.64 10.02 19.16
C ARG A 380 -8.87 10.60 17.99
N LYS A 381 -8.80 11.92 17.88
CA LYS A 381 -8.01 12.61 16.85
C LYS A 381 -6.51 12.32 16.93
N ASP A 382 -6.01 11.96 18.11
CA ASP A 382 -4.59 11.75 18.37
C ASP A 382 -4.19 10.26 18.27
N GLU A 383 -5.18 9.37 17.99
CA GLU A 383 -4.96 7.94 17.87
C GLU A 383 -4.56 7.59 16.43
N ARG A 384 -3.26 7.59 16.16
CA ARG A 384 -2.65 7.27 14.85
C ARG A 384 -3.21 8.10 13.68
N PRO A 385 -3.23 9.45 13.79
CA PRO A 385 -3.70 10.32 12.70
C PRO A 385 -2.80 10.21 11.44
N PRO A 386 -3.25 10.74 10.29
CA PRO A 386 -4.44 11.58 10.15
C PRO A 386 -5.71 10.80 9.81
N ASP A 387 -6.89 11.44 9.98
CA ASP A 387 -8.07 11.08 9.20
C ASP A 387 -7.82 11.51 7.75
N VAL A 388 -7.88 10.57 6.81
CA VAL A 388 -7.71 10.84 5.38
C VAL A 388 -9.03 10.79 4.61
N GLY A 389 -10.15 10.82 5.33
CA GLY A 389 -11.50 10.74 4.81
C GLY A 389 -12.38 11.91 5.29
N PRO A 390 -13.51 11.63 5.97
CA PRO A 390 -14.57 12.62 6.23
C PRO A 390 -14.18 13.87 6.98
N HIS A 391 -13.10 13.84 7.75
CA HIS A 391 -12.65 15.00 8.54
C HIS A 391 -11.43 15.70 7.91
N SER A 392 -11.05 15.32 6.68
CA SER A 392 -9.98 15.97 5.93
C SER A 392 -10.47 17.24 5.21
N ILE A 393 -9.55 18.16 4.95
CA ILE A 393 -9.86 19.42 4.25
C ILE A 393 -10.33 19.22 2.80
N TRP A 394 -10.01 18.08 2.19
CA TRP A 394 -10.37 17.75 0.81
C TRP A 394 -11.66 16.91 0.69
N TRP A 395 -12.36 16.62 1.79
CA TRP A 395 -13.54 15.73 1.74
C TRP A 395 -14.60 16.19 0.75
N ALA A 396 -14.90 17.48 0.70
CA ALA A 396 -15.87 18.03 -0.25
C ALA A 396 -15.57 17.70 -1.73
N HIS A 397 -14.30 17.40 -2.05
CA HIS A 397 -13.82 17.09 -3.39
C HIS A 397 -13.24 15.68 -3.51
N TYR A 398 -13.58 14.79 -2.58
CA TYR A 398 -12.95 13.47 -2.45
C TYR A 398 -13.17 12.54 -3.65
N GLU A 399 -14.21 12.80 -4.44
CA GLU A 399 -14.45 12.05 -5.69
C GLU A 399 -13.27 12.14 -6.67
N ALA A 400 -12.49 13.23 -6.63
CA ALA A 400 -11.27 13.34 -7.43
C ALA A 400 -10.21 12.30 -7.01
N TRP A 401 -10.01 12.13 -5.70
CA TRP A 401 -9.10 11.10 -5.16
C TRP A 401 -9.60 9.69 -5.43
N SER A 402 -10.85 9.40 -5.12
CA SER A 402 -11.44 8.06 -5.33
C SER A 402 -11.42 7.65 -6.81
N THR A 403 -11.64 8.60 -7.72
CA THR A 403 -11.54 8.36 -9.16
C THR A 403 -10.09 8.12 -9.60
N TYR A 404 -9.14 8.89 -9.07
CA TYR A 404 -7.72 8.71 -9.35
C TYR A 404 -7.23 7.33 -8.91
N TRP A 405 -7.56 6.91 -7.69
CA TRP A 405 -7.21 5.58 -7.18
C TRP A 405 -7.88 4.46 -7.98
N ARG A 406 -9.14 4.61 -8.38
CA ARG A 406 -9.79 3.64 -9.26
C ARG A 406 -9.10 3.51 -10.61
N ARG A 407 -8.62 4.61 -11.20
CA ARG A 407 -7.87 4.58 -12.47
C ARG A 407 -6.56 3.81 -12.32
N LEU A 408 -5.77 4.10 -11.29
CA LEU A 408 -4.53 3.38 -11.02
C LEU A 408 -4.78 1.90 -10.70
N SER A 409 -5.78 1.62 -9.85
CA SER A 409 -6.17 0.27 -9.48
C SER A 409 -6.58 -0.55 -10.71
N TRP A 410 -7.46 -0.01 -11.56
CA TRP A 410 -7.85 -0.65 -12.81
C TRP A 410 -6.65 -0.85 -13.75
N LEU A 411 -5.83 0.18 -13.89
CA LEU A 411 -4.68 0.16 -14.79
C LEU A 411 -3.70 -0.95 -14.42
N MET A 412 -3.40 -1.12 -13.14
CA MET A 412 -2.41 -2.08 -12.62
C MET A 412 -2.99 -3.47 -12.28
N THR A 413 -4.29 -3.69 -12.51
CA THR A 413 -4.94 -5.00 -12.33
C THR A 413 -5.04 -5.73 -13.67
N ASP A 414 -4.91 -7.06 -13.66
CA ASP A 414 -5.01 -7.93 -14.86
C ASP A 414 -4.03 -7.47 -15.96
N ILE A 415 -2.80 -7.20 -15.59
CA ILE A 415 -1.72 -6.82 -16.50
C ILE A 415 -0.78 -8.00 -16.75
N ASP A 416 -0.15 -7.99 -17.93
CA ASP A 416 1.03 -8.79 -18.23
C ASP A 416 2.26 -7.87 -18.12
N LEU A 417 2.92 -7.92 -16.96
CA LEU A 417 4.08 -7.07 -16.65
C LEU A 417 5.30 -7.51 -17.45
N HIS A 418 5.97 -6.59 -18.10
CA HIS A 418 7.27 -6.85 -18.71
C HIS A 418 8.32 -6.90 -17.61
N ALA A 419 8.87 -8.08 -17.37
CA ALA A 419 9.92 -8.33 -16.38
C ALA A 419 10.84 -9.43 -16.92
N GLU A 420 11.90 -9.02 -17.61
CA GLU A 420 12.86 -9.97 -18.19
C GLU A 420 13.89 -10.46 -17.16
N ALA A 421 14.09 -9.71 -16.07
CA ALA A 421 15.04 -10.06 -15.03
C ALA A 421 14.36 -10.71 -13.83
N ALA A 422 14.85 -11.88 -13.42
CA ALA A 422 14.55 -12.50 -12.13
C ALA A 422 15.61 -12.06 -11.11
N VAL A 423 15.17 -11.54 -9.96
CA VAL A 423 16.03 -11.24 -8.81
C VAL A 423 15.82 -12.30 -7.75
N LEU A 424 16.80 -13.16 -7.56
CA LEU A 424 16.77 -14.19 -6.52
C LEU A 424 16.90 -13.52 -5.16
N CYS A 425 15.93 -13.73 -4.27
CA CYS A 425 15.90 -13.07 -2.97
C CYS A 425 15.54 -14.05 -1.83
N ARG A 426 15.73 -13.60 -0.61
CA ARG A 426 15.31 -14.27 0.62
C ARG A 426 14.33 -13.40 1.38
N ASN A 427 13.66 -14.02 2.36
CA ASN A 427 12.81 -13.26 3.27
C ASN A 427 13.64 -12.17 3.97
N ARG A 428 13.15 -10.94 3.98
CA ARG A 428 13.84 -9.76 4.55
C ARG A 428 15.19 -9.41 3.92
N ASP A 429 15.50 -9.98 2.75
CA ASP A 429 16.67 -9.62 1.95
C ASP A 429 16.28 -9.52 0.48
N LEU A 430 15.86 -8.33 0.07
CA LEU A 430 15.38 -8.00 -1.27
C LEU A 430 16.48 -7.45 -2.18
N CYS A 431 17.73 -7.71 -1.85
CA CYS A 431 18.91 -7.36 -2.66
C CYS A 431 18.92 -5.88 -3.13
N PRO A 432 18.82 -4.87 -2.25
CA PRO A 432 18.63 -3.48 -2.64
C PRO A 432 19.74 -2.95 -3.56
N ASP A 433 20.99 -3.37 -3.38
CA ASP A 433 22.12 -2.96 -4.23
C ASP A 433 22.02 -3.52 -5.66
N THR A 434 21.43 -4.70 -5.83
CA THR A 434 21.15 -5.31 -7.15
C THR A 434 19.97 -4.62 -7.84
N VAL A 435 18.95 -4.26 -7.07
CA VAL A 435 17.67 -3.77 -7.58
C VAL A 435 17.70 -2.28 -7.90
N ARG A 436 18.43 -1.50 -7.12
CA ARG A 436 18.54 -0.05 -7.35
C ARG A 436 18.94 0.32 -8.78
N PRO A 437 19.99 -0.28 -9.39
CA PRO A 437 20.35 0.00 -10.78
C PRO A 437 19.25 -0.39 -11.78
N LEU A 438 18.41 -1.40 -11.49
CA LEU A 438 17.28 -1.77 -12.34
C LEU A 438 16.24 -0.65 -12.37
N PHE A 439 15.87 -0.11 -11.21
CA PHE A 439 14.97 1.03 -11.12
C PHE A 439 15.54 2.29 -11.79
N GLU A 440 16.82 2.61 -11.56
CA GLU A 440 17.48 3.81 -12.11
C GLU A 440 17.62 3.76 -13.63
N ARG A 441 17.63 2.55 -14.21
CA ARG A 441 17.74 2.31 -15.65
C ARG A 441 16.42 1.90 -16.32
N GLN A 442 15.31 1.92 -15.60
CA GLN A 442 13.97 1.56 -16.07
C GLN A 442 13.91 0.13 -16.65
N ILE A 443 14.50 -0.83 -15.94
CA ILE A 443 14.52 -2.26 -16.31
C ILE A 443 13.46 -2.99 -15.46
N GLY A 444 12.53 -3.66 -16.13
CA GLY A 444 11.51 -4.49 -15.47
C GLY A 444 12.11 -5.77 -14.87
N PHE A 445 11.75 -6.06 -13.63
CA PHE A 445 12.21 -7.26 -12.93
C PHE A 445 11.14 -7.82 -12.01
N GLN A 446 11.36 -9.05 -11.54
CA GLN A 446 10.53 -9.72 -10.56
C GLN A 446 11.38 -10.39 -9.49
N TYR A 447 10.97 -10.30 -8.23
CA TYR A 447 11.54 -11.06 -7.14
C TYR A 447 11.16 -12.54 -7.24
N ILE A 448 12.13 -13.42 -7.03
CA ILE A 448 11.93 -14.86 -6.91
C ILE A 448 12.41 -15.27 -5.52
N PRO A 449 11.50 -15.49 -4.56
CA PRO A 449 11.84 -15.91 -3.20
C PRO A 449 12.41 -17.33 -3.13
N GLU A 450 13.25 -17.61 -2.14
CA GLU A 450 13.97 -18.87 -1.97
C GLU A 450 13.03 -20.10 -1.97
N SER A 451 11.83 -19.98 -1.42
CA SER A 451 10.87 -21.09 -1.40
C SER A 451 10.39 -21.54 -2.77
N TYR A 452 10.55 -20.70 -3.81
CA TYR A 452 10.18 -21.04 -5.20
C TYR A 452 11.34 -21.67 -5.99
N PHE A 453 12.57 -21.62 -5.52
CA PHE A 453 13.73 -22.17 -6.24
C PHE A 453 13.56 -23.63 -6.66
N PRO A 454 12.98 -24.53 -5.83
CA PRO A 454 12.75 -25.92 -6.25
C PRO A 454 11.74 -26.09 -7.42
N ALA A 455 10.90 -25.10 -7.67
CA ALA A 455 9.92 -25.10 -8.75
C ALA A 455 10.45 -24.44 -10.04
N CYS A 456 11.61 -23.78 -9.96
CA CYS A 456 12.25 -23.16 -11.11
C CYS A 456 12.88 -24.21 -12.02
N THR A 457 12.77 -24.01 -13.34
CA THR A 457 13.51 -24.76 -14.37
C THR A 457 14.33 -23.80 -15.23
N VAL A 458 15.38 -24.31 -15.87
CA VAL A 458 16.18 -23.52 -16.81
C VAL A 458 15.98 -24.09 -18.21
N GLU A 459 15.52 -23.27 -19.15
CA GLU A 459 15.27 -23.62 -20.55
C GLU A 459 15.95 -22.60 -21.48
N ASP A 460 16.88 -23.07 -22.33
CA ASP A 460 17.66 -22.21 -23.25
C ASP A 460 18.29 -21.00 -22.53
N GLY A 461 18.87 -21.21 -21.34
CA GLY A 461 19.50 -20.18 -20.54
C GLY A 461 18.55 -19.22 -19.83
N ALA A 462 17.24 -19.40 -19.93
CA ALA A 462 16.25 -18.61 -19.22
C ALA A 462 15.70 -19.36 -18.00
N LEU A 463 15.45 -18.67 -16.91
CA LEU A 463 14.75 -19.19 -15.73
C LEU A 463 13.24 -19.18 -16.00
N CYS A 464 12.58 -20.32 -15.74
CA CYS A 464 11.14 -20.48 -15.92
C CYS A 464 10.47 -20.82 -14.59
N LEU A 465 9.38 -20.13 -14.26
CA LEU A 465 8.60 -20.35 -13.04
C LEU A 465 7.13 -19.98 -13.29
N HIS A 466 6.19 -20.89 -13.00
CA HIS A 466 4.74 -20.68 -13.06
C HIS A 466 4.26 -20.02 -14.38
N GLY A 467 4.87 -20.39 -15.52
CA GLY A 467 4.55 -19.84 -16.83
C GLY A 467 5.26 -18.52 -17.16
N HIS A 468 5.99 -17.93 -16.22
CA HIS A 468 6.87 -16.79 -16.48
C HIS A 468 8.25 -17.25 -16.95
N ARG A 469 8.87 -16.48 -17.85
CA ARG A 469 10.19 -16.75 -18.43
C ARG A 469 11.08 -15.52 -18.27
N TYR A 470 12.23 -15.68 -17.62
CA TYR A 470 13.18 -14.62 -17.33
C TYR A 470 14.48 -14.91 -18.10
N THR A 471 14.87 -13.97 -18.95
CA THR A 471 16.10 -14.08 -19.78
C THR A 471 17.36 -13.65 -19.05
N ALA A 472 17.21 -13.05 -17.87
CA ALA A 472 18.32 -12.66 -17.00
C ALA A 472 18.04 -13.09 -15.56
N VAL A 473 19.05 -13.66 -14.88
CA VAL A 473 18.97 -14.07 -13.48
C VAL A 473 20.02 -13.30 -12.69
N LEU A 474 19.58 -12.57 -11.68
CA LEU A 474 20.42 -11.75 -10.81
C LEU A 474 20.41 -12.34 -9.38
N GLY A 475 21.57 -12.39 -8.75
CA GLY A 475 21.77 -13.02 -7.44
C GLY A 475 22.84 -14.09 -7.49
N ASP A 476 22.72 -15.13 -6.63
CA ASP A 476 23.71 -16.20 -6.53
C ASP A 476 23.68 -17.11 -7.77
N LYS A 477 24.73 -16.99 -8.62
CA LYS A 477 24.89 -17.78 -9.84
C LYS A 477 25.01 -19.30 -9.59
N ALA A 478 25.41 -19.70 -8.39
CA ALA A 478 25.55 -21.13 -8.06
C ALA A 478 24.19 -21.84 -7.92
N LEU A 479 23.10 -21.11 -7.70
CA LEU A 479 21.76 -21.68 -7.60
C LEU A 479 21.21 -22.16 -8.95
N PHE A 480 21.51 -21.46 -10.04
CA PHE A 480 21.06 -21.78 -11.39
C PHE A 480 22.19 -21.60 -12.41
N PRO A 481 23.24 -22.45 -12.40
CA PRO A 481 24.47 -22.21 -13.19
C PRO A 481 24.22 -22.24 -14.72
N ASP A 482 23.16 -22.90 -15.17
CA ASP A 482 22.80 -22.98 -16.59
C ASP A 482 21.94 -21.80 -17.08
N ALA A 483 21.53 -20.90 -16.17
CA ALA A 483 20.80 -19.69 -16.54
C ALA A 483 21.75 -18.57 -16.98
N ALA A 484 21.22 -17.60 -17.74
CA ALA A 484 21.99 -16.41 -18.12
C ALA A 484 22.10 -15.42 -16.96
N HIS A 485 23.32 -15.02 -16.62
CA HIS A 485 23.65 -14.10 -15.54
C HIS A 485 24.35 -12.83 -16.08
N PRO A 486 23.68 -11.98 -16.84
CA PRO A 486 24.26 -10.76 -17.35
C PRO A 486 24.53 -9.74 -16.24
N GLU A 487 25.46 -8.82 -16.48
CA GLU A 487 25.56 -7.62 -15.69
C GLU A 487 24.35 -6.71 -15.96
N VAL A 488 23.88 -5.98 -14.95
CA VAL A 488 22.74 -5.04 -15.09
C VAL A 488 22.97 -4.02 -16.22
N SER A 489 24.23 -3.64 -16.45
CA SER A 489 24.65 -2.73 -17.54
C SER A 489 24.37 -3.27 -18.94
N ALA A 490 24.26 -4.58 -19.10
CA ALA A 490 23.98 -5.24 -20.38
C ALA A 490 22.48 -5.43 -20.68
N LEU A 491 21.62 -5.18 -19.68
CA LEU A 491 20.17 -5.33 -19.85
C LEU A 491 19.58 -4.14 -20.62
N GLU A 492 18.59 -4.43 -21.44
CA GLU A 492 17.83 -3.41 -22.17
C GLU A 492 16.74 -2.79 -21.28
N PRO A 493 16.63 -1.46 -21.23
CA PRO A 493 15.57 -0.82 -20.47
C PRO A 493 14.22 -0.87 -21.21
N ASP A 494 13.13 -0.90 -20.44
CA ASP A 494 11.75 -0.81 -20.96
C ASP A 494 11.46 0.51 -21.67
N CYS A 495 12.21 1.56 -21.31
CA CYS A 495 12.24 2.84 -22.00
C CYS A 495 13.63 3.49 -21.83
N ARG A 496 14.12 4.17 -22.86
CA ARG A 496 15.42 4.83 -22.83
C ARG A 496 15.27 6.32 -22.70
N CYS A 497 16.00 6.89 -21.75
CA CYS A 497 16.11 8.34 -21.55
C CYS A 497 17.45 8.88 -22.04
N ASP A 498 17.42 9.99 -22.79
CA ASP A 498 18.62 10.73 -23.21
C ASP A 498 18.43 12.24 -22.95
N PRO A 499 19.10 12.83 -21.94
CA PRO A 499 20.02 12.19 -20.99
C PRO A 499 19.32 11.21 -20.01
N PRO A 500 20.05 10.26 -19.39
CA PRO A 500 19.53 9.32 -18.40
C PRO A 500 18.83 10.01 -17.23
N GLN A 501 17.77 9.38 -16.70
CA GLN A 501 16.94 9.93 -15.65
C GLN A 501 16.77 8.94 -14.48
N PRO A 502 17.71 8.91 -13.51
CA PRO A 502 17.68 7.92 -12.42
C PRO A 502 16.46 8.03 -11.51
N MET A 503 15.80 9.19 -11.47
CA MET A 503 14.58 9.39 -10.66
C MET A 503 13.30 9.03 -11.40
N LEU A 504 13.36 8.69 -12.69
CA LEU A 504 12.21 8.17 -13.42
C LEU A 504 12.03 6.68 -13.11
N ARG A 505 10.82 6.30 -12.68
CA ARG A 505 10.40 4.89 -12.63
C ARG A 505 9.50 4.61 -13.80
N CYS A 506 9.56 3.36 -14.27
CA CYS A 506 8.76 2.87 -15.37
C CYS A 506 8.20 1.49 -15.02
N ALA A 507 6.87 1.34 -15.10
CA ALA A 507 6.25 0.04 -15.20
C ALA A 507 5.78 -0.13 -16.64
N SER A 508 6.33 -1.14 -17.33
CA SER A 508 5.95 -1.52 -18.69
C SER A 508 5.13 -2.80 -18.64
N PHE A 509 3.98 -2.83 -19.32
CA PHE A 509 3.07 -3.97 -19.28
C PHE A 509 2.11 -3.99 -20.47
N ASN A 510 1.54 -5.16 -20.72
CA ASN A 510 0.42 -5.30 -21.65
C ASN A 510 -0.91 -5.30 -20.88
N LYS A 511 -1.89 -4.58 -21.39
CA LYS A 511 -3.27 -4.57 -20.90
C LYS A 511 -4.26 -4.43 -22.04
N GLU A 512 -5.21 -5.37 -22.12
CA GLU A 512 -6.26 -5.37 -23.16
C GLU A 512 -5.70 -5.19 -24.59
N GLY A 513 -4.57 -5.83 -24.90
CA GLY A 513 -3.91 -5.79 -26.21
C GLY A 513 -3.12 -4.50 -26.50
N ARG A 514 -2.86 -3.68 -25.49
CA ARG A 514 -2.04 -2.46 -25.60
C ARG A 514 -0.78 -2.60 -24.76
N THR A 515 0.33 -2.15 -25.29
CA THR A 515 1.55 -1.95 -24.51
C THR A 515 1.47 -0.59 -23.81
N CYS A 516 1.68 -0.58 -22.52
CA CYS A 516 1.52 0.56 -21.63
C CYS A 516 2.83 0.85 -20.89
N TRP A 517 3.10 2.12 -20.60
CA TRP A 517 4.20 2.60 -19.75
C TRP A 517 3.64 3.58 -18.74
N LEU A 518 3.59 3.16 -17.48
CA LEU A 518 3.34 4.07 -16.36
C LEU A 518 4.68 4.68 -15.96
N LEU A 519 4.83 5.98 -16.16
CA LEU A 519 6.03 6.75 -15.86
C LEU A 519 5.80 7.60 -14.61
N VAL A 520 6.71 7.54 -13.64
CA VAL A 520 6.64 8.30 -12.38
C VAL A 520 7.97 8.97 -12.13
N ASN A 521 7.96 10.29 -11.98
CA ASN A 521 9.08 11.05 -11.47
C ASN A 521 9.03 11.07 -9.94
N GLU A 522 9.86 10.28 -9.29
CA GLU A 522 9.90 10.20 -7.82
C GLU A 522 10.66 11.36 -7.18
N GLY A 523 11.41 12.12 -7.97
CA GLY A 523 12.26 13.20 -7.50
C GLY A 523 11.55 14.53 -7.30
N ASN A 524 12.26 15.45 -6.63
CA ASN A 524 11.80 16.81 -6.33
C ASN A 524 12.13 17.84 -7.43
N THR A 525 12.71 17.39 -8.55
CA THR A 525 13.05 18.24 -9.70
C THR A 525 12.34 17.75 -10.96
N PRO A 526 11.93 18.64 -11.88
CA PRO A 526 11.36 18.24 -13.16
C PRO A 526 12.36 17.40 -13.99
N ILE A 527 11.83 16.37 -14.64
CA ILE A 527 12.56 15.59 -15.65
C ILE A 527 12.32 16.24 -17.02
N ARG A 528 13.40 16.43 -17.77
CA ARG A 528 13.38 16.81 -19.20
C ARG A 528 14.36 15.92 -19.94
N THR A 529 13.84 15.12 -20.88
CA THR A 529 14.64 14.13 -21.61
C THR A 529 13.98 13.79 -22.95
N ARG A 530 14.69 13.12 -23.82
CA ARG A 530 14.12 12.40 -24.95
C ARG A 530 13.87 10.96 -24.50
N LEU A 531 12.58 10.55 -24.58
CA LEU A 531 12.16 9.20 -24.25
C LEU A 531 12.05 8.38 -25.52
N THR A 532 12.67 7.21 -25.57
CA THR A 532 12.52 6.24 -26.67
C THR A 532 11.85 4.99 -26.12
N LEU A 533 10.74 4.61 -26.75
CA LEU A 533 9.96 3.40 -26.46
C LEU A 533 10.16 2.37 -27.58
N PRO A 534 10.33 1.06 -27.25
CA PRO A 534 10.66 0.04 -28.25
C PRO A 534 9.42 -0.40 -29.07
N VAL A 535 8.71 0.55 -29.67
CA VAL A 535 7.50 0.31 -30.47
C VAL A 535 7.46 1.21 -31.71
N ASP A 536 6.80 0.71 -32.76
CA ASP A 536 6.59 1.44 -34.03
C ASP A 536 5.14 1.88 -34.23
N THR A 537 4.26 1.61 -33.27
CA THR A 537 2.86 1.97 -33.30
C THR A 537 2.63 3.41 -32.79
N PRO A 538 1.56 4.09 -33.23
CA PRO A 538 1.17 5.36 -32.65
C PRO A 538 0.96 5.27 -31.14
N LEU A 539 1.21 6.39 -30.45
CA LEU A 539 1.11 6.49 -29.01
C LEU A 539 -0.01 7.45 -28.61
N CYS A 540 -0.66 7.12 -27.51
CA CYS A 540 -1.53 8.03 -26.76
C CYS A 540 -0.85 8.40 -25.44
N ARG A 541 -1.05 9.65 -25.05
CA ARG A 541 -0.70 10.16 -23.74
C ARG A 541 -1.97 10.32 -22.90
N TYR A 542 -1.92 9.90 -21.66
CA TYR A 542 -3.05 10.02 -20.74
C TYR A 542 -2.62 10.64 -19.41
N GLU A 543 -3.23 11.74 -19.06
CA GLU A 543 -3.04 12.38 -17.77
C GLU A 543 -4.00 11.73 -16.76
N LEU A 544 -3.46 10.98 -15.80
CA LEU A 544 -4.23 10.10 -14.91
C LEU A 544 -5.15 10.87 -13.95
N TRP A 545 -4.74 12.05 -13.51
CA TRP A 545 -5.54 12.87 -12.60
C TRP A 545 -6.75 13.47 -13.28
N SER A 546 -6.55 14.20 -14.36
CA SER A 546 -7.63 14.84 -15.11
C SER A 546 -8.46 13.86 -15.94
N GLY A 547 -7.90 12.69 -16.25
CA GLY A 547 -8.54 11.71 -17.12
C GLY A 547 -8.56 12.11 -18.60
N GLN A 548 -7.64 12.97 -19.02
CA GLN A 548 -7.61 13.51 -20.38
C GLN A 548 -6.63 12.75 -21.27
N PRO A 549 -7.13 12.07 -22.34
CA PRO A 549 -6.29 11.49 -23.36
C PRO A 549 -5.92 12.55 -24.41
N CYS A 550 -4.70 12.45 -24.94
CA CYS A 550 -4.31 13.19 -26.12
C CYS A 550 -3.38 12.35 -27.02
N ALA A 551 -3.31 12.72 -28.29
CA ALA A 551 -2.35 12.15 -29.23
C ALA A 551 -0.93 12.43 -28.71
N CYS A 552 -0.01 11.49 -28.96
CA CYS A 552 1.37 11.62 -28.55
C CYS A 552 2.28 11.52 -29.78
N PRO A 553 2.50 12.65 -30.50
CA PRO A 553 3.41 12.65 -31.65
C PRO A 553 4.81 12.19 -31.25
N ALA A 554 5.36 11.24 -31.99
CA ALA A 554 6.68 10.70 -31.76
C ALA A 554 7.44 10.57 -33.08
N GLU A 555 8.73 10.84 -33.05
CA GLU A 555 9.64 10.60 -34.18
C GLU A 555 9.95 9.11 -34.27
N ARG A 556 9.91 8.55 -35.48
CA ARG A 556 10.30 7.16 -35.74
C ARG A 556 11.79 7.07 -35.85
N THR A 557 12.40 6.17 -35.07
CA THR A 557 13.82 5.87 -35.08
C THR A 557 14.07 4.39 -35.26
N ALA A 558 15.31 4.00 -35.51
CA ALA A 558 15.69 2.59 -35.57
C ALA A 558 15.52 1.84 -34.22
N LYS A 559 15.35 2.58 -33.12
CA LYS A 559 15.15 2.05 -31.77
C LYS A 559 13.68 2.14 -31.29
N GLY A 560 12.78 2.59 -32.16
CA GLY A 560 11.36 2.76 -31.86
C GLY A 560 10.89 4.22 -31.85
N ALA A 561 9.79 4.49 -31.18
CA ALA A 561 9.17 5.81 -31.09
C ALA A 561 9.91 6.71 -30.09
N CYS A 562 10.41 7.86 -30.56
CA CYS A 562 11.14 8.84 -29.77
C CYS A 562 10.33 10.12 -29.61
N LEU A 563 10.20 10.62 -28.36
CA LEU A 563 9.41 11.81 -28.04
C LEU A 563 10.07 12.67 -26.93
N PRO A 564 9.84 13.97 -26.93
CA PRO A 564 10.26 14.79 -25.79
C PRO A 564 9.38 14.45 -24.59
N LEU A 565 10.00 14.19 -23.43
CA LEU A 565 9.33 13.99 -22.16
C LEU A 565 9.65 15.16 -21.24
N GLU A 566 8.61 15.86 -20.80
CA GLU A 566 8.67 16.77 -19.67
C GLU A 566 7.70 16.28 -18.59
N LEU A 567 8.24 15.94 -17.40
CA LEU A 567 7.49 15.43 -16.27
C LEU A 567 7.83 16.28 -15.05
N PRO A 568 6.86 16.96 -14.42
CA PRO A 568 7.13 17.79 -13.26
C PRO A 568 7.68 16.94 -12.10
N ALA A 569 8.26 17.61 -11.11
CA ALA A 569 8.59 16.97 -9.83
C ALA A 569 7.36 16.23 -9.30
N ARG A 570 7.54 15.00 -8.81
CA ARG A 570 6.47 14.12 -8.27
C ARG A 570 5.32 13.87 -9.27
N GLY A 571 5.57 14.05 -10.56
CA GLY A 571 4.58 13.86 -11.63
C GLY A 571 4.52 12.44 -12.14
N SER A 572 3.38 12.08 -12.70
CA SER A 572 3.17 10.79 -13.37
C SER A 572 2.49 10.96 -14.72
N LEU A 573 2.67 9.96 -15.58
CA LEU A 573 2.14 9.95 -16.94
C LEU A 573 1.94 8.51 -17.40
N LEU A 574 0.82 8.25 -18.07
CA LEU A 574 0.61 7.01 -18.80
C LEU A 574 0.81 7.25 -20.29
N LEU A 575 1.66 6.43 -20.90
CA LEU A 575 1.76 6.27 -22.36
C LEU A 575 1.28 4.87 -22.75
N PHE A 576 0.60 4.76 -23.88
CA PHE A 576 0.18 3.45 -24.39
C PHE A 576 0.03 3.45 -25.91
N THR A 577 0.14 2.25 -26.51
CA THR A 577 -0.02 2.08 -27.95
C THR A 577 -1.48 2.23 -28.36
N CYS A 578 -1.72 2.84 -29.52
CA CYS A 578 -3.04 3.01 -30.10
C CYS A 578 -3.01 2.79 -31.64
N THR A 579 -4.18 2.67 -32.25
CA THR A 579 -4.27 2.65 -33.70
C THR A 579 -4.08 4.03 -34.30
N ALA A 580 -3.74 4.12 -35.59
CA ALA A 580 -3.63 5.42 -36.28
C ALA A 580 -4.95 6.20 -36.20
N GLN A 581 -6.07 5.53 -36.42
CA GLN A 581 -7.41 6.14 -36.35
C GLN A 581 -7.72 6.69 -34.93
N GLU A 582 -7.32 5.96 -33.86
CA GLU A 582 -7.50 6.44 -32.49
C GLU A 582 -6.63 7.68 -32.23
N SER A 583 -5.35 7.64 -32.67
CA SER A 583 -4.45 8.79 -32.52
C SER A 583 -4.95 10.05 -33.24
N GLU A 584 -5.45 9.90 -34.45
CA GLU A 584 -6.01 11.00 -35.25
C GLU A 584 -7.30 11.59 -34.64
N ALA A 585 -8.09 10.76 -33.95
CA ALA A 585 -9.31 11.19 -33.27
C ALA A 585 -9.08 11.91 -31.93
N LEU A 586 -7.87 11.84 -31.37
CA LEU A 586 -7.54 12.49 -30.11
C LEU A 586 -7.02 13.92 -30.33
N PRO A 587 -7.31 14.83 -29.38
CA PRO A 587 -6.74 16.18 -29.43
C PRO A 587 -5.21 16.12 -29.27
N LEU A 588 -4.52 17.05 -29.85
CA LEU A 588 -3.12 17.31 -29.52
C LEU A 588 -3.00 17.83 -28.09
N PRO A 589 -1.85 17.64 -27.42
CA PRO A 589 -1.60 18.26 -26.13
C PRO A 589 -1.85 19.77 -26.20
N PRO A 590 -2.55 20.37 -25.21
CA PRO A 590 -2.84 21.79 -25.23
C PRO A 590 -1.56 22.63 -25.19
N THR A 591 -1.50 23.67 -26.00
CA THR A 591 -0.48 24.69 -25.88
C THR A 591 -0.94 25.72 -24.85
N TYR A 592 -0.14 25.91 -23.81
CA TYR A 592 -0.46 26.83 -22.74
C TYR A 592 0.22 28.18 -22.89
N LEU A 593 -0.53 29.25 -22.66
CA LEU A 593 -0.01 30.58 -22.37
C LEU A 593 0.16 30.69 -20.84
N SER A 594 1.39 30.68 -20.37
CA SER A 594 1.67 30.89 -18.94
C SER A 594 1.36 32.30 -18.54
N LEU A 595 0.40 32.46 -17.63
CA LEU A 595 0.05 33.76 -17.08
C LEU A 595 0.98 34.08 -15.91
N ALA A 596 1.38 35.35 -15.79
CA ALA A 596 2.01 35.84 -14.58
C ALA A 596 0.98 35.77 -13.43
N ALA A 597 1.41 35.24 -12.28
CA ALA A 597 0.56 35.22 -11.10
C ALA A 597 0.28 36.67 -10.67
N PRO A 598 -0.99 37.07 -10.53
CA PRO A 598 -1.31 38.40 -10.01
C PRO A 598 -1.04 38.46 -8.50
N ASP A 599 -0.94 39.66 -7.96
CA ASP A 599 -0.82 39.89 -6.53
C ASP A 599 -2.17 39.60 -5.85
N PHE A 600 -2.21 38.53 -5.08
CA PHE A 600 -3.38 38.12 -4.31
C PHE A 600 -3.39 38.82 -2.94
N ALA A 601 -4.41 39.60 -2.66
CA ALA A 601 -4.63 40.23 -1.36
C ALA A 601 -5.58 39.38 -0.52
N LEU A 602 -5.24 39.16 0.77
CA LEU A 602 -6.13 38.50 1.72
C LEU A 602 -7.43 39.33 1.86
N ALA A 603 -8.54 38.66 1.59
CA ALA A 603 -9.87 39.28 1.65
C ALA A 603 -10.68 38.82 2.84
N ASP A 604 -10.49 37.55 3.27
CA ASP A 604 -11.20 36.98 4.38
C ASP A 604 -10.42 35.81 4.98
N GLU A 605 -10.63 35.53 6.27
CA GLU A 605 -10.06 34.40 7.00
C GLU A 605 -11.11 33.77 7.91
N ASP A 606 -11.46 32.52 7.65
CA ASP A 606 -12.34 31.73 8.50
C ASP A 606 -11.51 30.72 9.31
N ALA A 607 -11.18 31.10 10.55
CA ALA A 607 -10.40 30.25 11.44
C ALA A 607 -11.16 29.00 11.89
N ALA A 608 -12.49 29.00 11.86
CA ALA A 608 -13.29 27.83 12.26
C ALA A 608 -13.21 26.71 11.22
N HIS A 609 -13.11 27.09 9.94
CA HIS A 609 -13.00 26.16 8.82
C HIS A 609 -11.59 26.08 8.24
N LEU A 610 -10.60 26.76 8.87
CA LEU A 610 -9.20 26.80 8.44
C LEU A 610 -9.02 27.28 6.99
N THR A 611 -9.88 28.20 6.53
CA THR A 611 -9.84 28.71 5.16
C THR A 611 -9.39 30.16 5.11
N LYS A 612 -8.69 30.52 4.05
CA LYS A 612 -8.30 31.89 3.71
C LYS A 612 -8.74 32.21 2.29
N THR A 613 -9.41 33.33 2.13
CA THR A 613 -9.85 33.79 0.82
C THR A 613 -9.01 34.97 0.38
N TYR A 614 -8.48 34.90 -0.82
CA TYR A 614 -7.67 35.92 -1.46
C TYR A 614 -8.35 36.42 -2.72
N ARG A 615 -8.16 37.68 -3.04
CA ARG A 615 -8.66 38.30 -4.30
C ARG A 615 -7.52 38.93 -5.06
N ALA A 616 -7.62 38.84 -6.39
CA ALA A 616 -6.72 39.51 -7.32
C ALA A 616 -7.46 39.94 -8.57
N THR A 617 -6.86 40.83 -9.34
CA THR A 617 -7.30 41.17 -10.68
C THR A 617 -6.25 40.75 -11.70
N LEU A 618 -6.71 40.26 -12.85
CA LEU A 618 -5.87 39.83 -13.95
C LEU A 618 -6.31 40.58 -15.22
N GLN A 619 -5.35 41.24 -15.85
CA GLN A 619 -5.58 41.87 -17.17
C GLN A 619 -5.13 40.92 -18.27
N ILE A 620 -5.95 40.72 -19.30
CA ILE A 620 -5.61 39.89 -20.44
C ILE A 620 -6.13 40.52 -21.74
N THR A 621 -5.40 40.40 -22.81
CA THR A 621 -5.78 40.93 -24.13
C THR A 621 -6.57 39.91 -24.95
N ALA A 622 -7.37 40.40 -25.90
CA ALA A 622 -8.08 39.54 -26.84
C ALA A 622 -7.13 38.66 -27.68
N THR A 623 -5.94 39.13 -28.00
CA THR A 623 -4.92 38.40 -28.76
C THR A 623 -4.37 37.24 -27.97
N GLU A 624 -4.08 37.42 -26.67
CA GLU A 624 -3.59 36.36 -25.79
C GLU A 624 -4.60 35.21 -25.65
N LEU A 625 -5.90 35.54 -25.59
CA LEU A 625 -6.97 34.54 -25.50
C LEU A 625 -7.16 33.72 -26.79
N GLN A 626 -6.70 34.22 -27.92
CA GLN A 626 -6.83 33.53 -29.23
C GLN A 626 -5.65 32.61 -29.55
N THR A 627 -4.49 32.80 -28.92
CA THR A 627 -3.24 32.13 -29.31
C THR A 627 -2.99 30.81 -28.60
N ALA A 628 -3.43 30.65 -27.34
CA ALA A 628 -3.19 29.46 -26.53
C ALA A 628 -4.17 29.43 -25.33
N THR A 629 -4.26 28.28 -24.68
CA THR A 629 -5.02 28.14 -23.44
C THR A 629 -4.32 28.86 -22.28
N PRO A 630 -4.93 29.90 -21.67
CA PRO A 630 -4.34 30.56 -20.52
C PRO A 630 -4.18 29.56 -19.35
N LEU A 631 -3.00 29.53 -18.75
CA LEU A 631 -2.67 28.69 -17.60
C LEU A 631 -2.16 29.56 -16.46
N LEU A 632 -2.92 29.65 -15.40
CA LEU A 632 -2.46 30.25 -14.15
C LEU A 632 -1.74 29.18 -13.31
N THR A 633 -0.52 29.50 -12.87
CA THR A 633 0.27 28.63 -12.00
C THR A 633 0.57 29.37 -10.71
N LEU A 634 0.14 28.80 -9.59
CA LEU A 634 0.35 29.35 -8.24
C LEU A 634 1.22 28.42 -7.42
N ARG A 635 1.94 28.96 -6.45
CA ARG A 635 2.72 28.19 -5.48
C ARG A 635 2.02 28.24 -4.12
N GLY A 636 1.91 27.09 -3.49
CA GLY A 636 1.32 26.89 -2.18
C GLY A 636 1.51 25.44 -1.77
N GLN A 637 1.18 25.09 -0.57
CA GLN A 637 1.28 23.70 -0.08
C GLN A 637 -0.08 23.04 0.09
N GLU A 638 -1.10 23.85 0.41
CA GLU A 638 -2.44 23.41 0.72
C GLU A 638 -3.31 23.25 -0.54
N MET A 639 -4.50 22.70 -0.37
CA MET A 639 -5.54 22.68 -1.41
C MET A 639 -5.94 24.12 -1.77
N ALA A 640 -6.22 24.36 -3.05
CA ALA A 640 -6.63 25.66 -3.55
C ALA A 640 -7.84 25.53 -4.47
N GLU A 641 -8.86 26.34 -4.23
CA GLU A 641 -10.03 26.50 -5.09
C GLU A 641 -9.97 27.85 -5.77
N LEU A 642 -10.12 27.87 -7.09
CA LEU A 642 -10.09 29.12 -7.87
C LEU A 642 -11.45 29.38 -8.51
N THR A 643 -11.93 30.61 -8.37
CA THR A 643 -13.03 31.17 -9.20
C THR A 643 -12.53 32.34 -10.03
N VAL A 644 -13.06 32.46 -11.23
CA VAL A 644 -12.78 33.56 -12.17
C VAL A 644 -14.09 34.19 -12.55
N ASN A 645 -14.22 35.50 -12.32
CA ASN A 645 -15.45 36.24 -12.58
C ASN A 645 -16.71 35.61 -11.95
N GLY A 646 -16.53 34.98 -10.76
CA GLY A 646 -17.58 34.28 -10.04
C GLY A 646 -17.91 32.89 -10.57
N GLN A 647 -17.19 32.35 -11.58
CA GLN A 647 -17.36 31.02 -12.11
C GLN A 647 -16.24 30.10 -11.58
N PRO A 648 -16.53 28.84 -11.19
CA PRO A 648 -15.51 27.90 -10.75
C PRO A 648 -14.50 27.62 -11.84
N ALA A 649 -13.20 27.77 -11.52
CA ALA A 649 -12.09 27.42 -12.39
C ALA A 649 -11.48 26.05 -12.03
N GLY A 650 -11.83 25.52 -10.85
CA GLY A 650 -11.42 24.20 -10.39
C GLY A 650 -10.73 24.19 -9.04
N VAL A 651 -10.36 22.99 -8.63
CA VAL A 651 -9.67 22.68 -7.37
C VAL A 651 -8.33 22.04 -7.69
N SER A 652 -7.29 22.45 -6.97
CA SER A 652 -5.96 21.88 -7.04
C SER A 652 -5.52 21.44 -5.65
N PHE A 653 -5.03 20.20 -5.53
CA PHE A 653 -4.72 19.53 -4.26
C PHE A 653 -3.25 19.57 -3.89
N TRP A 654 -2.38 20.07 -4.76
CA TRP A 654 -0.92 20.17 -4.51
C TRP A 654 -0.26 21.25 -5.37
N SER A 655 0.87 21.73 -4.87
CA SER A 655 1.72 22.70 -5.56
C SER A 655 2.61 22.03 -6.65
N PRO A 656 2.87 22.71 -7.78
CA PRO A 656 2.28 23.98 -8.17
C PRO A 656 0.83 23.82 -8.59
N HIS A 657 -0.04 24.66 -8.05
CA HIS A 657 -1.45 24.71 -8.42
C HIS A 657 -1.59 25.21 -9.85
N LYS A 658 -2.21 24.42 -10.72
CA LYS A 658 -2.35 24.71 -12.14
C LYS A 658 -3.82 24.81 -12.51
N PHE A 659 -4.23 25.98 -12.98
CA PHE A 659 -5.59 26.26 -13.39
C PHE A 659 -5.63 26.64 -14.86
N PRO A 660 -6.07 25.75 -15.79
CA PRO A 660 -6.41 26.11 -17.16
C PRO A 660 -7.65 26.98 -17.15
N LEU A 661 -7.56 28.20 -17.73
CA LEU A 661 -8.62 29.22 -17.67
C LEU A 661 -9.35 29.42 -19.00
N ALA A 662 -9.35 28.42 -19.87
CA ALA A 662 -10.05 28.47 -21.15
C ALA A 662 -11.56 28.77 -20.96
N GLY A 663 -12.07 29.78 -21.65
CA GLY A 663 -13.48 30.12 -21.60
C GLY A 663 -13.95 30.86 -20.33
N LEU A 664 -13.07 31.07 -19.34
CA LEU A 664 -13.38 31.75 -18.07
C LEU A 664 -12.93 33.21 -18.08
N LEU A 665 -11.93 33.55 -18.90
CA LEU A 665 -11.39 34.90 -19.02
C LEU A 665 -12.06 35.64 -20.14
N THR A 666 -12.27 36.96 -19.91
CA THR A 666 -12.73 37.93 -20.92
C THR A 666 -11.63 38.96 -21.19
N PRO A 667 -11.55 39.56 -22.43
CA PRO A 667 -10.61 40.61 -22.68
C PRO A 667 -10.80 41.78 -21.70
N GLY A 668 -9.71 42.28 -21.13
CA GLY A 668 -9.71 43.34 -20.11
C GLY A 668 -9.50 42.79 -18.71
N GLU A 669 -10.17 43.39 -17.75
CA GLU A 669 -10.05 43.05 -16.32
C GLU A 669 -10.89 41.80 -15.95
N ASN A 670 -10.28 40.86 -15.21
CA ASN A 670 -10.93 39.70 -14.67
C ASN A 670 -10.67 39.60 -13.17
N THR A 671 -11.70 39.25 -12.41
CA THR A 671 -11.58 39.07 -10.95
C THR A 671 -11.31 37.62 -10.65
N LEU A 672 -10.28 37.36 -9.85
CA LEU A 672 -9.93 36.04 -9.34
C LEU A 672 -10.19 35.98 -7.84
N THR A 673 -10.80 34.90 -7.39
CA THR A 673 -10.94 34.57 -5.97
C THR A 673 -10.31 33.18 -5.72
N LEU A 674 -9.34 33.14 -4.83
CA LEU A 674 -8.63 31.90 -4.42
C LEU A 674 -8.96 31.61 -2.95
N THR A 675 -9.49 30.42 -2.68
CA THR A 675 -9.78 29.95 -1.32
C THR A 675 -8.94 28.72 -1.00
#